data_bb723dd44f43c40db86c4a01282232e4
#
_entry.id   bb723dd44f43c40db86c4a01282232e4
#
_cell.length_a   1.000
_cell.length_b   1.000
_cell.length_c   1.000
_cell.angle_alpha   90.00
_cell.angle_beta   90.00
_cell.angle_gamma   90.00
#
_symmetry.space_group_name_H-M   'P 1'
#
loop_
_entity.id
_entity.type
_entity.pdbx_description
1 polymer ?
#
loop_
_entity_poly.entity_id
_entity_poly.type
_entity_poly.pdbx_seq_one_letter_code
_entity_poly.pdbx_strand_id
1 'polypeptide(L)'
;MRERTVDKAMLFSNAFNQYLAWSLSEQLVGYLKRPQIMKLSIALAGLLYVLPAQANAQIEVAEASIAELQEAMESGVVTSAQITGMYLSRIRAYDKAGPNLNAMIWVNWDATAEAKMLDRERATTGPRGPLHGIPIILKDNYDTFDLPTSAGTLALAGNIPPDDALQVHKLREAGAIILGKSNMHELASGITTIGSLGGQTLNPYDLRRNPGGSSGGTGAAIAASFAAVGWGSDTCGSIRIPSSHNNLVGLRPTKGLSSIDGIIPLSHTQDVGGPLARSLEDLAVALDATIGADPSDPATAVLEGRDLPSFVAALNPNALDGARIGILEAYFGNGGVEAAAASIVRQAIAKMVELGADTITIEIPNLQDLISGSGVISHEFKWDLIDYLAGVPNAPVNSLEEMLELGLIHEALTPGMRRRNAPESRETDAYAAALAKREPLKNAVVSVMEAAQVDALIYPTMREPPSFIGQPQRGSNCSLSANTGLPALSIPAGWTRGLPIGLELLGRSLDDVRLVALGYAYEQATDHRRAPVSTPPLLSGRTPRPLTFTVRTRAGGALSSSGRVRARVRFTYNPLTGALAYEARVSGVRPSDVFAVVLRTKDEEGRPYIERRLSGPSLSPSKGILTLDVNERERLESGEFYLEVMTRNHPFGAVRAQLLPIRR
;
A
#
# COMPACT_ATOMS: atom_id res chain seq x y z
N MET A 1 -28.44 -1.07 3.72
CA MET A 1 -28.68 -0.96 2.26
C MET A 1 -28.10 -2.13 1.44
N ARG A 2 -27.31 -3.04 2.03
CA ARG A 2 -26.72 -4.22 1.35
C ARG A 2 -27.63 -5.44 1.21
N GLU A 3 -28.64 -5.62 2.06
CA GLU A 3 -29.55 -6.79 2.02
C GLU A 3 -30.54 -6.81 0.84
N ARG A 4 -30.79 -5.69 0.15
CA ARG A 4 -31.75 -5.65 -0.97
C ARG A 4 -31.19 -6.01 -2.35
N THR A 5 -29.87 -6.14 -2.50
CA THR A 5 -29.26 -6.42 -3.79
C THR A 5 -28.99 -7.92 -4.03
N VAL A 6 -28.83 -8.69 -2.98
CA VAL A 6 -28.60 -10.15 -3.05
C VAL A 6 -29.88 -10.89 -3.42
N ASP A 7 -31.05 -10.45 -2.90
CA ASP A 7 -32.36 -11.09 -3.20
C ASP A 7 -32.79 -10.99 -4.68
N LYS A 8 -32.39 -9.95 -5.41
CA LYS A 8 -32.76 -9.82 -6.82
C LYS A 8 -31.95 -10.72 -7.76
N ALA A 9 -30.69 -10.99 -7.44
CA ALA A 9 -29.85 -11.90 -8.23
C ALA A 9 -30.27 -13.37 -8.03
N MET A 10 -30.68 -13.77 -6.82
CA MET A 10 -31.21 -15.11 -6.54
C MET A 10 -32.58 -15.35 -7.19
N LEU A 11 -33.44 -14.35 -7.28
CA LEU A 11 -34.77 -14.49 -7.90
C LEU A 11 -34.66 -14.64 -9.43
N PHE A 12 -33.71 -13.99 -10.11
CA PHE A 12 -33.50 -14.16 -11.54
C PHE A 12 -32.85 -15.50 -11.90
N SER A 13 -31.95 -16.02 -11.07
CA SER A 13 -31.35 -17.33 -11.27
C SER A 13 -32.37 -18.47 -11.11
N ASN A 14 -33.27 -18.39 -10.14
CA ASN A 14 -34.32 -19.38 -9.93
C ASN A 14 -35.39 -19.37 -11.04
N ALA A 15 -35.77 -18.21 -11.57
CA ALA A 15 -36.74 -18.12 -12.65
C ALA A 15 -36.19 -18.68 -14.00
N PHE A 16 -34.90 -18.45 -14.29
CA PHE A 16 -34.25 -18.99 -15.49
C PHE A 16 -34.06 -20.50 -15.42
N ASN A 17 -33.70 -21.03 -14.27
CA ASN A 17 -33.59 -22.48 -14.06
C ASN A 17 -34.94 -23.22 -14.08
N GLN A 18 -36.01 -22.59 -13.59
CA GLN A 18 -37.36 -23.14 -13.69
C GLN A 18 -37.88 -23.14 -15.13
N TYR A 19 -37.56 -22.14 -15.95
CA TYR A 19 -37.94 -22.08 -17.36
C TYR A 19 -37.23 -23.14 -18.19
N LEU A 20 -35.95 -23.40 -17.96
CA LEU A 20 -35.18 -24.47 -18.60
C LEU A 20 -35.66 -25.88 -18.19
N ALA A 21 -36.02 -26.07 -16.92
CA ALA A 21 -36.58 -27.33 -16.43
C ALA A 21 -37.96 -27.61 -17.03
N TRP A 22 -38.80 -26.57 -17.24
CA TRP A 22 -40.14 -26.72 -17.82
C TRP A 22 -40.07 -27.00 -19.34
N SER A 23 -39.19 -26.36 -20.10
CA SER A 23 -39.02 -26.58 -21.54
C SER A 23 -38.42 -27.96 -21.86
N LEU A 24 -37.58 -28.51 -21.02
CA LEU A 24 -37.01 -29.87 -21.16
C LEU A 24 -38.01 -30.98 -20.76
N SER A 25 -38.96 -30.69 -19.84
CA SER A 25 -39.94 -31.67 -19.43
C SER A 25 -41.00 -31.92 -20.49
N GLU A 26 -41.42 -30.92 -21.28
CA GLU A 26 -42.40 -31.11 -22.35
C GLU A 26 -41.88 -31.87 -23.57
N GLN A 27 -40.58 -31.79 -23.86
CA GLN A 27 -39.99 -32.56 -24.98
C GLN A 27 -39.70 -34.02 -24.62
N LEU A 28 -39.56 -34.36 -23.32
CA LEU A 28 -39.29 -35.73 -22.87
C LEU A 28 -40.57 -36.60 -22.68
N VAL A 29 -41.73 -35.98 -22.48
CA VAL A 29 -42.99 -36.69 -22.29
C VAL A 29 -43.47 -37.44 -23.56
N GLY A 30 -42.99 -37.05 -24.74
CA GLY A 30 -43.31 -37.70 -26.03
C GLY A 30 -42.61 -39.07 -26.27
N TYR A 31 -41.58 -39.42 -25.54
CA TYR A 31 -40.72 -40.61 -25.82
C TYR A 31 -40.86 -41.75 -24.79
N LEU A 32 -41.56 -41.58 -23.68
CA LEU A 32 -41.59 -42.55 -22.57
C LEU A 32 -42.92 -43.33 -22.48
N LYS A 33 -43.27 -44.12 -23.49
CA LYS A 33 -44.35 -45.09 -23.41
C LYS A 33 -43.90 -46.57 -23.42
N ARG A 34 -42.72 -46.88 -22.82
CA ARG A 34 -42.29 -48.25 -22.59
C ARG A 34 -41.86 -48.45 -21.12
N PRO A 35 -42.48 -49.42 -20.37
CA PRO A 35 -42.28 -49.54 -18.91
C PRO A 35 -40.90 -50.04 -18.43
N GLN A 36 -40.01 -50.45 -19.31
CA GLN A 36 -38.66 -50.89 -18.94
C GLN A 36 -37.62 -49.78 -18.91
N ILE A 37 -37.89 -48.60 -19.53
CA ILE A 37 -36.98 -47.45 -19.54
C ILE A 37 -37.23 -46.54 -18.33
N MET A 38 -38.44 -46.58 -17.75
CA MET A 38 -38.82 -45.72 -16.60
C MET A 38 -38.02 -46.00 -15.31
N LYS A 39 -37.57 -47.24 -15.09
CA LYS A 39 -36.75 -47.60 -13.91
C LYS A 39 -35.28 -47.12 -14.02
N LEU A 40 -34.73 -47.03 -15.22
CA LEU A 40 -33.38 -46.54 -15.43
C LEU A 40 -33.31 -45.02 -15.43
N SER A 41 -34.37 -44.35 -15.90
CA SER A 41 -34.44 -42.88 -15.96
C SER A 41 -34.62 -42.26 -14.57
N ILE A 42 -35.31 -42.93 -13.65
CA ILE A 42 -35.50 -42.46 -12.26
C ILE A 42 -34.18 -42.62 -11.46
N ALA A 43 -33.38 -43.65 -11.74
CA ALA A 43 -32.07 -43.83 -11.13
C ALA A 43 -31.03 -42.80 -11.67
N LEU A 44 -31.09 -42.44 -12.97
CA LEU A 44 -30.20 -41.43 -13.54
C LEU A 44 -30.61 -40.00 -13.15
N ALA A 45 -31.92 -39.71 -13.03
CA ALA A 45 -32.44 -38.43 -12.54
C ALA A 45 -32.12 -38.21 -11.04
N GLY A 46 -32.12 -39.27 -10.23
CA GLY A 46 -31.71 -39.24 -8.82
C GLY A 46 -30.18 -39.03 -8.66
N LEU A 47 -29.36 -39.48 -9.61
CA LEU A 47 -27.90 -39.28 -9.58
C LEU A 47 -27.49 -37.88 -10.09
N LEU A 48 -28.30 -37.24 -10.92
CA LEU A 48 -28.08 -35.86 -11.41
C LEU A 48 -28.52 -34.76 -10.41
N TYR A 49 -29.33 -35.12 -9.39
CA TYR A 49 -29.79 -34.17 -8.38
C TYR A 49 -28.89 -34.08 -7.13
N VAL A 50 -27.77 -34.81 -7.07
CA VAL A 50 -26.82 -34.84 -5.93
C VAL A 50 -25.39 -34.41 -6.36
N LEU A 51 -25.23 -33.79 -7.49
CA LEU A 51 -24.03 -32.98 -7.70
C LEU A 51 -24.39 -31.56 -7.21
N PRO A 52 -23.85 -31.11 -6.06
CA PRO A 52 -23.85 -29.68 -5.81
C PRO A 52 -23.18 -29.07 -7.02
N ALA A 53 -23.82 -28.12 -7.66
CA ALA A 53 -23.12 -27.20 -8.53
C ALA A 53 -22.04 -26.56 -7.64
N GLN A 54 -20.83 -27.11 -7.67
CA GLN A 54 -19.66 -26.36 -7.24
C GLN A 54 -19.58 -25.21 -8.25
N ALA A 55 -20.32 -24.14 -7.95
CA ALA A 55 -19.87 -22.85 -8.34
C ALA A 55 -18.42 -22.82 -7.84
N ASN A 56 -17.44 -22.81 -8.75
CA ASN A 56 -16.07 -22.53 -8.41
C ASN A 56 -16.09 -21.13 -7.77
N ALA A 57 -16.29 -21.08 -6.47
CA ALA A 57 -16.06 -19.90 -5.67
C ALA A 57 -14.56 -19.66 -5.76
N GLN A 58 -14.16 -18.87 -6.73
CA GLN A 58 -12.77 -18.52 -6.97
C GLN A 58 -12.47 -17.36 -6.02
N ILE A 59 -11.66 -17.61 -4.99
CA ILE A 59 -11.21 -16.53 -4.12
C ILE A 59 -10.35 -15.55 -4.93
N GLU A 60 -10.56 -14.26 -4.72
CA GLU A 60 -9.68 -13.20 -5.24
C GLU A 60 -8.76 -12.76 -4.10
N VAL A 61 -7.45 -12.87 -4.29
CA VAL A 61 -6.44 -12.49 -3.28
C VAL A 61 -6.18 -10.98 -3.25
N ALA A 62 -6.65 -10.23 -4.26
CA ALA A 62 -6.57 -8.77 -4.21
C ALA A 62 -7.51 -8.25 -3.12
N GLU A 63 -6.96 -7.48 -2.17
CA GLU A 63 -7.64 -6.94 -0.98
C GLU A 63 -8.14 -8.00 0.03
N ALA A 64 -7.87 -9.30 -0.18
CA ALA A 64 -8.27 -10.32 0.80
C ALA A 64 -7.55 -10.15 2.14
N SER A 65 -8.27 -10.20 3.24
CA SER A 65 -7.75 -10.19 4.60
C SER A 65 -7.19 -11.57 5.00
N ILE A 66 -6.37 -11.61 6.05
CA ILE A 66 -5.88 -12.87 6.63
C ILE A 66 -7.06 -13.75 7.05
N ALA A 67 -8.10 -13.17 7.67
CA ALA A 67 -9.28 -13.90 8.11
C ALA A 67 -10.04 -14.55 6.94
N GLU A 68 -10.28 -13.81 5.84
CA GLU A 68 -10.94 -14.34 4.64
C GLU A 68 -10.12 -15.46 3.97
N LEU A 69 -8.78 -15.32 3.96
CA LEU A 69 -7.89 -16.37 3.44
C LEU A 69 -7.94 -17.63 4.31
N GLN A 70 -7.97 -17.48 5.64
CA GLN A 70 -8.10 -18.60 6.57
C GLN A 70 -9.45 -19.30 6.43
N GLU A 71 -10.56 -18.55 6.39
CA GLU A 71 -11.90 -19.10 6.17
C GLU A 71 -12.01 -19.89 4.86
N ALA A 72 -11.40 -19.36 3.78
CA ALA A 72 -11.38 -20.04 2.49
C ALA A 72 -10.54 -21.34 2.52
N MET A 73 -9.45 -21.38 3.29
CA MET A 73 -8.67 -22.60 3.49
C MET A 73 -9.38 -23.61 4.37
N GLU A 74 -10.04 -23.19 5.45
CA GLU A 74 -10.82 -24.04 6.35
C GLU A 74 -12.01 -24.67 5.64
N SER A 75 -12.71 -23.90 4.83
CA SER A 75 -13.83 -24.42 4.02
C SER A 75 -13.40 -25.26 2.83
N GLY A 76 -12.09 -25.40 2.57
CA GLY A 76 -11.54 -26.18 1.46
C GLY A 76 -11.76 -25.56 0.07
N VAL A 77 -12.16 -24.29 -0.01
CA VAL A 77 -12.31 -23.54 -1.27
C VAL A 77 -10.96 -23.32 -1.95
N VAL A 78 -9.91 -23.13 -1.16
CA VAL A 78 -8.55 -22.87 -1.64
C VAL A 78 -7.53 -23.51 -0.71
N THR A 79 -6.33 -23.80 -1.23
CA THR A 79 -5.17 -24.23 -0.42
C THR A 79 -4.16 -23.10 -0.29
N SER A 80 -3.29 -23.17 0.72
CA SER A 80 -2.16 -22.24 0.87
C SER A 80 -1.28 -22.20 -0.38
N ALA A 81 -1.03 -23.36 -1.01
CA ALA A 81 -0.27 -23.44 -2.26
C ALA A 81 -0.94 -22.68 -3.40
N GLN A 82 -2.27 -22.68 -3.48
CA GLN A 82 -3.01 -21.91 -4.49
C GLN A 82 -2.95 -20.42 -4.21
N ILE A 83 -3.17 -19.99 -2.95
CA ILE A 83 -3.05 -18.59 -2.51
C ILE A 83 -1.65 -18.05 -2.84
N THR A 84 -0.60 -18.80 -2.47
CA THR A 84 0.81 -18.49 -2.80
C THR A 84 1.01 -18.30 -4.30
N GLY A 85 0.48 -19.23 -5.11
CA GLY A 85 0.54 -19.14 -6.57
C GLY A 85 -0.18 -17.91 -7.15
N MET A 86 -1.30 -17.49 -6.55
CA MET A 86 -2.03 -16.28 -6.95
C MET A 86 -1.22 -15.01 -6.63
N TYR A 87 -0.63 -14.88 -5.44
CA TYR A 87 0.24 -13.75 -5.11
C TYR A 87 1.50 -13.70 -5.97
N LEU A 88 2.17 -14.83 -6.21
CA LEU A 88 3.31 -14.90 -7.14
C LEU A 88 2.92 -14.49 -8.56
N SER A 89 1.69 -14.80 -8.98
CA SER A 89 1.17 -14.38 -10.29
C SER A 89 0.96 -12.86 -10.34
N ARG A 90 0.49 -12.21 -9.25
CA ARG A 90 0.38 -10.76 -9.15
C ARG A 90 1.76 -10.09 -9.16
N ILE A 91 2.74 -10.61 -8.41
CA ILE A 91 4.13 -10.12 -8.45
C ILE A 91 4.67 -10.18 -9.88
N ARG A 92 4.52 -11.32 -10.56
CA ARG A 92 4.96 -11.49 -11.94
C ARG A 92 4.28 -10.53 -12.92
N ALA A 93 3.00 -10.22 -12.67
CA ALA A 93 2.20 -9.35 -13.54
C ALA A 93 2.48 -7.86 -13.35
N TYR A 94 2.84 -7.42 -12.14
CA TYR A 94 2.82 -6.00 -11.77
C TYR A 94 4.14 -5.45 -11.23
N ASP A 95 5.06 -6.32 -10.78
CA ASP A 95 6.31 -5.83 -10.17
C ASP A 95 7.35 -5.41 -11.21
N LYS A 96 7.78 -6.33 -12.09
CA LYS A 96 8.75 -6.05 -13.18
C LYS A 96 8.09 -6.01 -14.56
N ALA A 97 6.75 -6.03 -14.59
CA ALA A 97 5.94 -5.96 -15.80
C ALA A 97 4.72 -5.04 -15.52
N GLY A 98 3.88 -4.80 -16.54
CA GLY A 98 2.70 -3.95 -16.39
C GLY A 98 3.06 -2.54 -15.92
N PRO A 99 2.63 -2.11 -14.72
CA PRO A 99 2.99 -0.81 -14.12
C PRO A 99 4.46 -0.72 -13.73
N ASN A 100 5.16 -1.85 -13.63
CA ASN A 100 6.56 -1.96 -13.23
C ASN A 100 6.84 -1.29 -11.88
N LEU A 101 6.09 -1.70 -10.85
CA LEU A 101 6.18 -1.08 -9.51
C LEU A 101 7.57 -1.16 -8.89
N ASN A 102 8.33 -2.19 -9.25
CA ASN A 102 9.68 -2.41 -8.73
C ASN A 102 9.72 -2.44 -7.19
N ALA A 103 8.73 -3.11 -6.60
CA ALA A 103 8.53 -3.21 -5.16
C ALA A 103 9.31 -4.35 -4.52
N MET A 104 9.74 -5.36 -5.31
CA MET A 104 10.48 -6.53 -4.85
C MET A 104 11.93 -6.49 -5.33
N ILE A 105 12.89 -6.89 -4.47
CA ILE A 105 14.29 -7.18 -4.86
C ILE A 105 14.44 -8.67 -5.10
N TRP A 106 14.08 -9.50 -4.11
CA TRP A 106 14.17 -10.95 -4.18
C TRP A 106 12.79 -11.57 -4.09
N VAL A 107 12.51 -12.54 -4.94
CA VAL A 107 11.24 -13.29 -4.93
C VAL A 107 11.54 -14.77 -4.71
N ASN A 108 10.92 -15.38 -3.73
CA ASN A 108 10.98 -16.81 -3.45
C ASN A 108 10.02 -17.57 -4.39
N TRP A 109 10.52 -17.98 -5.55
CA TRP A 109 9.71 -18.73 -6.49
C TRP A 109 9.38 -20.15 -6.03
N ASP A 110 10.10 -20.66 -5.01
CA ASP A 110 9.90 -21.99 -4.42
C ASP A 110 8.93 -21.97 -3.23
N ALA A 111 8.41 -20.81 -2.83
CA ALA A 111 7.43 -20.63 -1.74
C ALA A 111 6.20 -21.56 -1.86
N THR A 112 5.81 -21.93 -3.10
CA THR A 112 4.72 -22.90 -3.33
C THR A 112 5.04 -24.31 -2.79
N ALA A 113 6.32 -24.69 -2.71
CA ALA A 113 6.71 -25.97 -2.14
C ALA A 113 6.51 -25.98 -0.60
N GLU A 114 6.88 -24.89 0.06
CA GLU A 114 6.63 -24.67 1.48
C GLU A 114 5.13 -24.65 1.78
N ALA A 115 4.35 -23.90 0.99
CA ALA A 115 2.90 -23.87 1.11
C ALA A 115 2.25 -25.26 1.05
N LYS A 116 2.72 -26.15 0.16
CA LYS A 116 2.24 -27.54 0.10
C LYS A 116 2.60 -28.37 1.34
N MET A 117 3.69 -28.05 2.03
CA MET A 117 4.01 -28.71 3.30
C MET A 117 3.06 -28.25 4.39
N LEU A 118 2.77 -26.95 4.47
CA LEU A 118 1.79 -26.39 5.41
C LEU A 118 0.34 -26.84 5.10
N ASP A 119 -0.04 -27.03 3.84
CA ASP A 119 -1.33 -27.65 3.49
C ASP A 119 -1.47 -29.07 4.06
N ARG A 120 -0.39 -29.89 3.99
CA ARG A 120 -0.37 -31.24 4.58
C ARG A 120 -0.41 -31.20 6.10
N GLU A 121 0.32 -30.27 6.71
CA GLU A 121 0.31 -30.07 8.15
C GLU A 121 -1.10 -29.69 8.64
N ARG A 122 -1.75 -28.70 7.99
CA ARG A 122 -3.14 -28.31 8.26
C ARG A 122 -4.09 -29.51 8.22
N ALA A 123 -3.94 -30.40 7.23
CA ALA A 123 -4.79 -31.56 7.06
C ALA A 123 -4.55 -32.67 8.11
N THR A 124 -3.38 -32.73 8.75
CA THR A 124 -3.00 -33.81 9.68
C THR A 124 -3.01 -33.40 11.14
N THR A 125 -2.55 -32.20 11.46
CA THR A 125 -2.39 -31.68 12.84
C THR A 125 -3.20 -30.41 13.11
N GLY A 126 -3.79 -29.80 12.07
CA GLY A 126 -4.45 -28.50 12.15
C GLY A 126 -3.50 -27.33 11.90
N PRO A 127 -4.04 -26.11 11.81
CA PRO A 127 -3.22 -24.90 11.64
C PRO A 127 -2.49 -24.53 12.93
N ARG A 128 -1.29 -23.93 12.81
CA ARG A 128 -0.50 -23.43 13.95
C ARG A 128 -1.10 -22.16 14.56
N GLY A 129 -1.88 -21.41 13.79
CA GLY A 129 -2.48 -20.13 14.17
C GLY A 129 -2.93 -19.32 12.96
N PRO A 130 -3.29 -18.03 13.16
CA PRO A 130 -3.84 -17.19 12.08
C PRO A 130 -2.90 -16.98 10.88
N LEU A 131 -1.59 -17.08 11.06
CA LEU A 131 -0.61 -16.92 9.98
C LEU A 131 -0.25 -18.23 9.26
N HIS A 132 -0.78 -19.38 9.70
CA HIS A 132 -0.45 -20.68 9.09
C HIS A 132 -0.87 -20.73 7.61
N GLY A 133 0.11 -20.84 6.73
CA GLY A 133 -0.10 -20.89 5.27
C GLY A 133 -0.38 -19.53 4.62
N ILE A 134 -0.18 -18.42 5.34
CA ILE A 134 -0.39 -17.05 4.83
C ILE A 134 0.90 -16.50 4.22
N PRO A 135 0.87 -16.07 2.95
CA PRO A 135 2.03 -15.46 2.29
C PRO A 135 2.30 -14.03 2.78
N ILE A 136 3.56 -13.76 3.11
CA ILE A 136 4.04 -12.47 3.63
C ILE A 136 5.26 -11.96 2.84
N ILE A 137 5.60 -10.67 3.01
CA ILE A 137 6.78 -10.02 2.43
C ILE A 137 7.59 -9.36 3.55
N LEU A 138 8.91 -9.50 3.47
CA LEU A 138 9.84 -8.86 4.39
C LEU A 138 10.57 -7.70 3.69
N LYS A 139 10.84 -6.61 4.41
CA LYS A 139 11.78 -5.59 3.95
C LYS A 139 13.19 -6.19 3.81
N ASP A 140 13.95 -5.76 2.82
CA ASP A 140 15.25 -6.35 2.48
C ASP A 140 16.38 -6.09 3.50
N ASN A 141 16.06 -5.59 4.67
CA ASN A 141 16.99 -5.51 5.80
C ASN A 141 16.68 -6.51 6.95
N TYR A 142 15.70 -7.39 6.80
CA TYR A 142 15.45 -8.51 7.71
C TYR A 142 16.25 -9.72 7.27
N ASP A 143 17.06 -10.28 8.15
CA ASP A 143 17.85 -11.46 7.89
C ASP A 143 16.97 -12.68 7.65
N THR A 144 17.37 -13.46 6.64
CA THR A 144 16.78 -14.73 6.26
C THR A 144 17.89 -15.67 5.83
N PHE A 145 17.93 -16.89 6.40
CA PHE A 145 18.99 -17.86 6.11
C PHE A 145 18.96 -18.39 4.67
N ASP A 146 17.84 -18.23 3.96
CA ASP A 146 17.53 -18.82 2.66
C ASP A 146 17.43 -17.81 1.51
N LEU A 147 17.38 -16.50 1.80
CA LEU A 147 17.35 -15.43 0.81
C LEU A 147 18.39 -14.36 1.14
N PRO A 148 18.93 -13.67 0.13
CA PRO A 148 19.85 -12.57 0.41
C PRO A 148 19.19 -11.45 1.24
N THR A 149 19.98 -10.82 2.10
CA THR A 149 19.61 -9.63 2.87
C THR A 149 20.57 -8.51 2.48
N SER A 150 20.13 -7.66 1.55
CA SER A 150 21.03 -6.71 0.88
C SER A 150 20.83 -5.25 1.30
N ALA A 151 19.81 -4.95 2.11
CA ALA A 151 19.44 -3.57 2.47
C ALA A 151 19.32 -2.62 1.23
N GLY A 152 18.95 -3.17 0.06
CA GLY A 152 18.80 -2.43 -1.18
C GLY A 152 20.11 -1.97 -1.82
N THR A 153 21.28 -2.41 -1.32
CA THR A 153 22.61 -2.01 -1.84
C THR A 153 23.28 -3.12 -2.65
N LEU A 154 23.97 -2.73 -3.75
CA LEU A 154 24.82 -3.64 -4.51
C LEU A 154 25.93 -4.24 -3.64
N ALA A 155 26.40 -3.50 -2.65
CA ALA A 155 27.47 -3.95 -1.76
C ALA A 155 27.13 -5.24 -1.00
N LEU A 156 25.86 -5.47 -0.71
CA LEU A 156 25.35 -6.63 0.02
C LEU A 156 24.51 -7.59 -0.83
N ALA A 157 24.55 -7.49 -2.14
CA ALA A 157 23.72 -8.31 -3.04
C ALA A 157 23.91 -9.83 -2.86
N GLY A 158 25.08 -10.27 -2.40
CA GLY A 158 25.41 -11.67 -2.10
C GLY A 158 25.37 -12.03 -0.63
N ASN A 159 24.92 -11.14 0.24
CA ASN A 159 24.90 -11.34 1.69
C ASN A 159 23.78 -12.31 2.09
N ILE A 160 24.12 -13.52 2.51
CA ILE A 160 23.20 -14.51 3.07
C ILE A 160 23.53 -14.67 4.54
N PRO A 161 22.71 -14.18 5.47
CA PRO A 161 22.91 -14.34 6.90
C PRO A 161 22.89 -15.82 7.32
N PRO A 162 23.53 -16.19 8.45
CA PRO A 162 23.57 -17.56 8.91
C PRO A 162 22.22 -18.06 9.43
N ASP A 163 21.36 -17.16 9.87
CA ASP A 163 20.08 -17.42 10.51
C ASP A 163 19.03 -16.34 10.16
N ASP A 164 17.81 -16.54 10.62
CA ASP A 164 16.71 -15.58 10.49
C ASP A 164 16.79 -14.51 11.58
N ALA A 165 16.40 -13.29 11.28
CA ALA A 165 16.03 -12.32 12.30
C ALA A 165 14.98 -12.89 13.26
N LEU A 166 15.00 -12.54 14.55
CA LEU A 166 14.06 -13.14 15.51
C LEU A 166 12.60 -12.99 15.10
N GLN A 167 12.20 -11.84 14.57
CA GLN A 167 10.84 -11.66 14.07
C GLN A 167 10.52 -12.62 12.91
N VAL A 168 11.48 -12.88 12.01
CA VAL A 168 11.33 -13.82 10.88
C VAL A 168 11.20 -15.26 11.39
N HIS A 169 12.02 -15.63 12.37
CA HIS A 169 11.94 -16.94 13.03
C HIS A 169 10.55 -17.18 13.61
N LYS A 170 10.02 -16.23 14.39
CA LYS A 170 8.65 -16.30 14.95
C LYS A 170 7.57 -16.41 13.86
N LEU A 171 7.72 -15.70 12.73
CA LEU A 171 6.79 -15.79 11.62
C LEU A 171 6.78 -17.16 10.97
N ARG A 172 7.97 -17.79 10.78
CA ARG A 172 8.05 -19.16 10.28
C ARG A 172 7.47 -20.16 11.29
N GLU A 173 7.68 -19.97 12.59
CA GLU A 173 7.05 -20.79 13.63
C GLU A 173 5.53 -20.68 13.60
N ALA A 174 4.98 -19.49 13.33
CA ALA A 174 3.55 -19.28 13.14
C ALA A 174 3.01 -19.87 11.80
N GLY A 175 3.89 -20.40 10.95
CA GLY A 175 3.53 -20.98 9.65
C GLY A 175 3.32 -19.97 8.53
N ALA A 176 3.84 -18.76 8.65
CA ALA A 176 3.82 -17.77 7.56
C ALA A 176 4.79 -18.17 6.44
N ILE A 177 4.43 -17.85 5.18
CA ILE A 177 5.22 -18.18 3.99
C ILE A 177 5.91 -16.91 3.48
N ILE A 178 7.24 -16.91 3.45
CA ILE A 178 8.02 -15.76 2.97
C ILE A 178 8.05 -15.77 1.45
N LEU A 179 7.33 -14.83 0.80
CA LEU A 179 7.32 -14.66 -0.66
C LEU A 179 8.57 -13.97 -1.19
N GLY A 180 9.32 -13.28 -0.32
CA GLY A 180 10.54 -12.62 -0.74
C GLY A 180 10.84 -11.35 0.05
N LYS A 181 11.83 -10.60 -0.48
CA LYS A 181 12.37 -9.38 0.11
C LYS A 181 11.95 -8.17 -0.74
N SER A 182 11.30 -7.20 -0.11
CA SER A 182 10.84 -5.98 -0.77
C SER A 182 11.96 -4.96 -0.92
N ASN A 183 11.88 -4.15 -1.98
CA ASN A 183 12.78 -3.02 -2.21
C ASN A 183 12.67 -2.00 -1.07
N MET A 184 13.75 -1.27 -0.84
CA MET A 184 13.82 -0.28 0.22
C MET A 184 14.72 0.90 -0.19
N HIS A 185 14.64 2.01 0.55
CA HIS A 185 15.67 3.02 0.43
C HIS A 185 16.98 2.45 0.94
N GLU A 186 18.02 2.55 0.12
CA GLU A 186 19.32 1.93 0.36
C GLU A 186 19.82 2.17 1.78
N LEU A 187 20.18 1.09 2.49
CA LEU A 187 20.64 1.10 3.89
C LEU A 187 19.68 1.84 4.84
N ALA A 188 18.38 1.77 4.57
CA ALA A 188 17.30 2.46 5.29
C ALA A 188 17.46 3.99 5.41
N SER A 189 18.39 4.60 4.65
CA SER A 189 18.94 5.95 4.86
C SER A 189 18.16 7.09 4.20
N GLY A 190 16.85 6.92 3.95
CA GLY A 190 15.97 7.94 3.37
C GLY A 190 14.54 7.48 3.19
N ILE A 191 13.70 8.34 2.57
CA ILE A 191 12.25 8.18 2.58
C ILE A 191 11.60 8.19 1.17
N THR A 192 12.34 7.82 0.11
CA THR A 192 11.83 7.81 -1.27
C THR A 192 11.99 6.48 -1.99
N THR A 193 12.62 5.50 -1.34
CA THR A 193 12.83 4.11 -1.81
C THR A 193 13.53 4.04 -3.15
N ILE A 194 14.80 4.41 -3.12
CA ILE A 194 15.78 4.27 -4.20
C ILE A 194 17.04 3.60 -3.67
N GLY A 195 17.67 2.75 -4.44
CA GLY A 195 18.91 2.07 -4.07
C GLY A 195 19.70 1.59 -5.28
N SER A 196 20.98 1.28 -5.06
CA SER A 196 21.89 0.82 -6.11
C SER A 196 21.52 -0.57 -6.66
N LEU A 197 20.98 -1.46 -5.83
CA LEU A 197 20.59 -2.81 -6.24
C LEU A 197 19.19 -2.83 -6.86
N GLY A 198 18.18 -2.27 -6.16
CA GLY A 198 16.77 -2.36 -6.56
C GLY A 198 16.32 -1.24 -7.49
N GLY A 199 17.05 -0.11 -7.58
CA GLY A 199 16.57 1.10 -8.27
C GLY A 199 15.39 1.74 -7.54
N GLN A 200 14.60 2.54 -8.26
CA GLN A 200 13.45 3.27 -7.73
C GLN A 200 12.19 2.42 -7.71
N THR A 201 11.51 2.34 -6.57
CA THR A 201 10.14 1.83 -6.46
C THR A 201 9.12 2.90 -6.79
N LEU A 202 8.05 2.53 -7.48
CA LEU A 202 6.97 3.43 -7.88
C LEU A 202 5.77 3.33 -6.94
N ASN A 203 5.09 4.46 -6.71
CA ASN A 203 3.85 4.48 -5.94
C ASN A 203 2.69 3.87 -6.77
N PRO A 204 1.97 2.85 -6.28
CA PRO A 204 0.91 2.19 -7.05
C PRO A 204 -0.30 3.09 -7.35
N TYR A 205 -0.50 4.19 -6.63
CA TYR A 205 -1.58 5.16 -6.87
C TYR A 205 -1.21 6.20 -7.94
N ASP A 206 0.07 6.59 -8.02
CA ASP A 206 0.59 7.43 -9.12
C ASP A 206 2.03 7.02 -9.43
N LEU A 207 2.23 6.30 -10.54
CA LEU A 207 3.51 5.74 -10.96
C LEU A 207 4.64 6.77 -11.21
N ARG A 208 4.33 8.07 -11.16
CA ARG A 208 5.31 9.16 -11.26
C ARG A 208 5.87 9.59 -9.91
N ARG A 209 5.36 9.02 -8.82
CA ARG A 209 5.65 9.45 -7.44
C ARG A 209 6.37 8.36 -6.65
N ASN A 210 7.08 8.80 -5.61
CA ASN A 210 7.72 7.89 -4.69
C ASN A 210 6.69 7.23 -3.76
N PRO A 211 6.93 5.99 -3.29
CA PRO A 211 6.04 5.26 -2.39
C PRO A 211 6.26 5.59 -0.90
N GLY A 212 7.05 6.64 -0.58
CA GLY A 212 7.58 6.78 0.77
C GLY A 212 8.80 5.88 1.00
N GLY A 213 9.23 5.78 2.22
CA GLY A 213 10.38 4.95 2.61
C GLY A 213 10.76 5.10 4.09
N SER A 214 11.74 4.34 4.50
CA SER A 214 12.60 3.44 3.72
C SER A 214 11.93 2.10 3.34
N SER A 215 10.79 1.69 3.95
CA SER A 215 10.05 0.46 3.62
C SER A 215 9.06 0.67 2.45
N GLY A 216 9.42 1.49 1.45
CA GLY A 216 8.48 1.84 0.37
C GLY A 216 8.18 0.69 -0.58
N GLY A 217 9.11 -0.26 -0.75
CA GLY A 217 8.83 -1.50 -1.47
C GLY A 217 7.79 -2.35 -0.75
N THR A 218 7.90 -2.51 0.58
CA THR A 218 6.87 -3.18 1.40
C THR A 218 5.53 -2.46 1.25
N GLY A 219 5.51 -1.12 1.41
CA GLY A 219 4.29 -0.33 1.26
C GLY A 219 3.64 -0.50 -0.12
N ALA A 220 4.41 -0.38 -1.20
CA ALA A 220 3.91 -0.55 -2.56
C ALA A 220 3.43 -1.99 -2.84
N ALA A 221 4.15 -3.01 -2.34
CA ALA A 221 3.81 -4.42 -2.51
C ALA A 221 2.50 -4.78 -1.80
N ILE A 222 2.32 -4.35 -0.54
CA ILE A 222 1.10 -4.65 0.22
C ILE A 222 -0.09 -3.85 -0.31
N ALA A 223 0.09 -2.60 -0.70
CA ALA A 223 -0.94 -1.83 -1.38
C ALA A 223 -1.39 -2.46 -2.70
N ALA A 224 -0.46 -3.08 -3.44
CA ALA A 224 -0.71 -3.79 -4.69
C ALA A 224 -1.21 -5.24 -4.48
N SER A 225 -1.43 -5.67 -3.24
CA SER A 225 -1.81 -7.05 -2.89
C SER A 225 -0.83 -8.10 -3.46
N PHE A 226 0.47 -7.92 -3.21
CA PHE A 226 1.50 -8.93 -3.53
C PHE A 226 1.66 -9.98 -2.42
N ALA A 227 1.11 -9.69 -1.24
CA ALA A 227 0.98 -10.59 -0.09
C ALA A 227 -0.16 -10.12 0.81
N ALA A 228 -0.47 -10.87 1.85
CA ALA A 228 -1.48 -10.51 2.84
C ALA A 228 -0.99 -9.34 3.70
N VAL A 229 0.23 -9.43 4.23
CA VAL A 229 0.86 -8.45 5.13
C VAL A 229 2.37 -8.39 4.85
N GLY A 230 3.03 -7.27 5.22
CA GLY A 230 4.47 -7.10 5.04
C GLY A 230 5.15 -6.48 6.24
N TRP A 231 6.43 -6.79 6.44
CA TRP A 231 7.26 -6.25 7.52
C TRP A 231 8.17 -5.14 7.02
N GLY A 232 8.28 -4.09 7.82
CA GLY A 232 9.16 -2.96 7.64
C GLY A 232 9.99 -2.65 8.88
N SER A 233 10.91 -1.72 8.79
CA SER A 233 11.63 -1.14 9.92
C SER A 233 11.47 0.38 9.94
N ASP A 234 11.45 1.00 11.11
CA ASP A 234 11.23 2.44 11.30
C ASP A 234 12.27 3.03 12.23
N THR A 235 13.24 3.75 11.67
CA THR A 235 14.20 4.56 12.42
C THR A 235 13.65 5.95 12.65
N CYS A 236 13.07 6.57 11.58
CA CYS A 236 12.31 7.83 11.64
C CYS A 236 11.25 7.84 10.52
N GLY A 237 10.11 7.22 10.76
CA GLY A 237 8.97 7.20 9.85
C GLY A 237 8.97 6.07 8.81
N SER A 238 9.95 5.15 8.83
CA SER A 238 10.12 4.21 7.72
C SER A 238 9.11 3.06 7.66
N ILE A 239 8.19 2.91 8.60
CA ILE A 239 6.94 2.14 8.50
C ILE A 239 5.79 3.10 8.20
N ARG A 240 5.68 4.19 8.95
CA ARG A 240 4.55 5.13 8.93
C ARG A 240 4.44 5.92 7.63
N ILE A 241 5.56 6.45 7.10
CA ILE A 241 5.58 7.21 5.84
C ILE A 241 5.13 6.35 4.66
N PRO A 242 5.68 5.13 4.40
CA PRO A 242 5.16 4.29 3.34
C PRO A 242 3.73 3.82 3.58
N SER A 243 3.28 3.63 4.83
CA SER A 243 1.87 3.34 5.13
C SER A 243 0.97 4.49 4.69
N SER A 244 1.29 5.73 5.09
CA SER A 244 0.57 6.93 4.68
C SER A 244 0.54 7.11 3.15
N HIS A 245 1.67 6.92 2.46
CA HIS A 245 1.79 7.13 1.02
C HIS A 245 1.18 6.02 0.17
N ASN A 246 0.89 4.84 0.76
CA ASN A 246 0.32 3.69 0.06
C ASN A 246 -1.04 3.26 0.62
N ASN A 247 -1.73 4.15 1.36
CA ASN A 247 -3.08 3.90 1.90
C ASN A 247 -3.16 2.62 2.75
N LEU A 248 -2.18 2.45 3.64
CA LEU A 248 -2.05 1.32 4.56
C LEU A 248 -2.10 1.80 6.01
N VAL A 249 -2.29 0.85 6.91
CA VAL A 249 -2.01 1.00 8.33
C VAL A 249 -0.61 0.50 8.62
N GLY A 250 0.09 1.15 9.58
CA GLY A 250 1.42 0.73 9.98
C GLY A 250 1.80 1.28 11.33
N LEU A 251 2.25 0.40 12.22
CA LEU A 251 2.65 0.74 13.58
C LEU A 251 4.19 0.79 13.66
N ARG A 252 4.72 1.94 14.09
CA ARG A 252 6.01 2.01 14.77
C ARG A 252 5.76 1.61 16.21
N PRO A 253 6.16 0.40 16.66
CA PRO A 253 5.89 -0.01 18.04
C PRO A 253 6.76 0.76 19.04
N THR A 254 6.41 0.67 20.32
CA THR A 254 7.27 1.05 21.42
C THR A 254 8.65 0.41 21.25
N LYS A 255 9.73 1.17 21.42
CA LYS A 255 11.10 0.62 21.38
C LYS A 255 11.24 -0.52 22.36
N GLY A 256 11.58 -1.71 21.83
CA GLY A 256 11.70 -2.95 22.61
C GLY A 256 10.42 -3.79 22.73
N LEU A 257 9.29 -3.40 22.10
CA LEU A 257 8.11 -4.27 22.06
C LEU A 257 8.37 -5.53 21.20
N SER A 258 9.17 -5.39 20.14
CA SER A 258 9.71 -6.49 19.34
C SER A 258 11.20 -6.30 19.13
N SER A 259 11.94 -7.41 19.01
CA SER A 259 13.39 -7.40 18.81
C SER A 259 13.77 -6.83 17.45
N ILE A 260 14.93 -6.18 17.38
CA ILE A 260 15.62 -5.77 16.16
C ILE A 260 16.80 -6.68 15.80
N ASP A 261 17.00 -7.78 16.55
CA ASP A 261 18.03 -8.77 16.24
C ASP A 261 17.85 -9.34 14.84
N GLY A 262 18.94 -9.38 14.05
CA GLY A 262 18.91 -9.78 12.64
C GLY A 262 18.26 -8.76 11.70
N ILE A 263 18.12 -7.49 12.10
CA ILE A 263 17.70 -6.41 11.19
C ILE A 263 18.91 -5.52 10.91
N ILE A 264 19.36 -5.42 9.63
CA ILE A 264 20.46 -4.52 9.26
C ILE A 264 20.14 -3.11 9.77
N PRO A 265 20.97 -2.55 10.67
CA PRO A 265 20.64 -1.34 11.43
C PRO A 265 20.85 -0.05 10.62
N LEU A 266 20.06 0.98 10.95
CA LEU A 266 20.37 2.37 10.68
C LEU A 266 20.74 3.11 11.99
N SER A 267 20.17 2.69 13.12
CA SER A 267 20.44 3.24 14.45
C SER A 267 19.90 2.29 15.52
N HIS A 268 20.74 1.62 16.26
CA HIS A 268 20.31 0.68 17.31
C HIS A 268 19.40 1.34 18.37
N THR A 269 19.60 2.63 18.66
CA THR A 269 18.75 3.39 19.59
C THR A 269 17.35 3.69 19.03
N GLN A 270 17.21 3.94 17.70
CA GLN A 270 15.96 4.40 17.12
C GLN A 270 15.19 3.33 16.34
N ASP A 271 15.86 2.28 15.87
CA ASP A 271 15.24 1.26 15.03
C ASP A 271 14.20 0.45 15.79
N VAL A 272 13.10 0.18 15.09
CA VAL A 272 12.09 -0.79 15.47
C VAL A 272 11.66 -1.55 14.21
N GLY A 273 11.20 -2.80 14.38
CA GLY A 273 10.59 -3.60 13.34
C GLY A 273 9.09 -3.76 13.56
N GLY A 274 8.29 -3.82 12.49
CA GLY A 274 6.85 -4.00 12.59
C GLY A 274 6.13 -4.10 11.24
N PRO A 275 4.83 -4.47 11.25
CA PRO A 275 4.06 -4.72 10.07
C PRO A 275 3.51 -3.45 9.41
N LEU A 276 3.25 -3.59 8.08
CA LEU A 276 2.38 -2.74 7.27
C LEU A 276 1.26 -3.63 6.72
N ALA A 277 0.01 -3.22 6.87
CA ALA A 277 -1.15 -3.99 6.47
C ALA A 277 -2.22 -3.14 5.78
N ARG A 278 -3.19 -3.79 5.15
CA ARG A 278 -4.34 -3.12 4.53
C ARG A 278 -5.43 -2.77 5.55
N SER A 279 -5.48 -3.49 6.67
CA SER A 279 -6.43 -3.29 7.75
C SER A 279 -5.76 -3.40 9.12
N LEU A 280 -6.40 -2.85 10.15
CA LEU A 280 -5.94 -3.02 11.53
C LEU A 280 -6.18 -4.44 12.07
N GLU A 281 -7.10 -5.20 11.50
CA GLU A 281 -7.26 -6.62 11.81
C GLU A 281 -6.02 -7.42 11.39
N ASP A 282 -5.56 -7.27 10.14
CA ASP A 282 -4.35 -7.93 9.65
C ASP A 282 -3.10 -7.44 10.39
N LEU A 283 -3.04 -6.14 10.73
CA LEU A 283 -1.94 -5.57 11.52
C LEU A 283 -1.87 -6.20 12.92
N ALA A 284 -3.01 -6.37 13.59
CA ALA A 284 -3.11 -6.96 14.94
C ALA A 284 -2.62 -8.41 14.94
N VAL A 285 -3.07 -9.23 13.97
CA VAL A 285 -2.59 -10.61 13.79
C VAL A 285 -1.07 -10.67 13.59
N ALA A 286 -0.54 -9.75 12.79
CA ALA A 286 0.90 -9.67 12.51
C ALA A 286 1.72 -9.28 13.76
N LEU A 287 1.23 -8.34 14.57
CA LEU A 287 1.88 -7.91 15.81
C LEU A 287 1.89 -9.02 16.84
N ASP A 288 0.75 -9.69 17.10
CA ASP A 288 0.65 -10.79 18.06
C ASP A 288 1.66 -11.91 17.75
N ALA A 289 2.05 -12.09 16.49
CA ALA A 289 3.03 -13.10 16.08
C ALA A 289 4.49 -12.70 16.33
N THR A 290 4.82 -11.39 16.44
CA THR A 290 6.22 -10.93 16.40
C THR A 290 6.71 -10.21 17.65
N ILE A 291 5.80 -9.79 18.54
CA ILE A 291 6.18 -9.13 19.80
C ILE A 291 6.82 -10.12 20.79
N GLY A 292 7.59 -9.60 21.74
CA GLY A 292 8.14 -10.37 22.86
C GLY A 292 9.60 -10.06 23.17
N ALA A 293 10.03 -10.50 24.34
CA ALA A 293 11.38 -10.31 24.83
C ALA A 293 12.41 -11.15 24.06
N ASP A 294 13.61 -10.63 23.95
CA ASP A 294 14.78 -11.23 23.32
C ASP A 294 16.03 -10.89 24.11
N PRO A 295 16.76 -11.88 24.65
CA PRO A 295 18.02 -11.63 25.33
C PRO A 295 19.10 -10.99 24.45
N SER A 296 19.01 -11.15 23.11
CA SER A 296 19.95 -10.57 22.14
C SER A 296 19.69 -9.09 21.89
N ASP A 297 18.47 -8.58 22.17
CA ASP A 297 18.12 -7.15 22.08
C ASP A 297 17.80 -6.59 23.48
N PRO A 298 18.75 -5.89 24.12
CA PRO A 298 18.55 -5.32 25.47
C PRO A 298 17.37 -4.35 25.58
N ALA A 299 16.92 -3.75 24.47
CA ALA A 299 15.76 -2.87 24.49
C ALA A 299 14.46 -3.61 24.86
N THR A 300 14.39 -4.92 24.60
CA THR A 300 13.23 -5.75 24.92
C THR A 300 13.08 -6.06 26.42
N ALA A 301 14.07 -5.72 27.25
CA ALA A 301 13.97 -5.83 28.71
C ALA A 301 12.78 -5.03 29.29
N VAL A 302 12.23 -4.07 28.54
CA VAL A 302 11.00 -3.36 28.89
C VAL A 302 9.80 -4.31 29.09
N LEU A 303 9.87 -5.52 28.55
CA LEU A 303 8.82 -6.56 28.65
C LEU A 303 9.07 -7.58 29.77
N GLU A 304 10.21 -7.52 30.47
CA GLU A 304 10.51 -8.48 31.52
C GLU A 304 9.43 -8.46 32.62
N GLY A 305 8.96 -9.65 32.99
CA GLY A 305 7.94 -9.83 34.03
C GLY A 305 6.54 -9.29 33.66
N ARG A 306 6.29 -8.98 32.38
CA ARG A 306 4.98 -8.55 31.87
C ARG A 306 4.34 -9.63 31.02
N ASP A 307 3.02 -9.75 31.12
CA ASP A 307 2.24 -10.51 30.14
C ASP A 307 2.24 -9.76 28.80
N LEU A 308 2.45 -10.49 27.69
CA LEU A 308 2.37 -9.89 26.38
C LEU A 308 0.93 -9.49 26.06
N PRO A 309 0.68 -8.29 25.55
CA PRO A 309 -0.65 -7.89 25.15
C PRO A 309 -1.11 -8.66 23.91
N SER A 310 -2.41 -8.83 23.72
CA SER A 310 -2.98 -9.27 22.45
C SER A 310 -3.62 -8.09 21.73
N PHE A 311 -3.11 -7.78 20.56
CA PHE A 311 -3.66 -6.75 19.68
C PHE A 311 -5.01 -7.18 19.10
N VAL A 312 -5.13 -8.47 18.74
CA VAL A 312 -6.40 -9.03 18.23
C VAL A 312 -7.50 -8.93 19.28
N ALA A 313 -7.21 -9.26 20.55
CA ALA A 313 -8.18 -9.16 21.63
C ALA A 313 -8.60 -7.70 21.95
N ALA A 314 -7.79 -6.74 21.59
CA ALA A 314 -8.04 -5.31 21.82
C ALA A 314 -8.86 -4.64 20.72
N LEU A 315 -9.15 -5.29 19.62
CA LEU A 315 -9.96 -4.74 18.53
C LEU A 315 -11.39 -4.47 19.01
N ASN A 316 -11.71 -3.18 19.17
CA ASN A 316 -13.00 -2.73 19.67
C ASN A 316 -13.54 -1.60 18.78
N PRO A 317 -14.64 -1.82 18.04
CA PRO A 317 -15.22 -0.80 17.17
C PRO A 317 -15.77 0.43 17.91
N ASN A 318 -15.92 0.35 19.25
CA ASN A 318 -16.40 1.43 20.10
C ASN A 318 -15.28 2.07 20.94
N ALA A 319 -13.99 1.82 20.62
CA ALA A 319 -12.87 2.30 21.44
C ALA A 319 -12.71 3.83 21.46
N LEU A 320 -13.36 4.55 20.54
CA LEU A 320 -13.39 6.02 20.51
C LEU A 320 -14.45 6.62 21.44
N ASP A 321 -15.46 5.85 21.85
CA ASP A 321 -16.45 6.34 22.81
C ASP A 321 -15.82 6.62 24.17
N GLY A 322 -15.86 7.88 24.60
CA GLY A 322 -15.21 8.39 25.81
C GLY A 322 -13.67 8.51 25.73
N ALA A 323 -13.06 8.22 24.58
CA ALA A 323 -11.63 8.46 24.38
C ALA A 323 -11.32 9.96 24.33
N ARG A 324 -10.11 10.34 24.78
CA ARG A 324 -9.68 11.73 24.74
C ARG A 324 -8.41 11.90 23.88
N ILE A 325 -8.52 12.70 22.81
CA ILE A 325 -7.48 12.85 21.79
C ILE A 325 -6.86 14.24 21.84
N GLY A 326 -5.54 14.31 21.98
CA GLY A 326 -4.78 15.56 21.99
C GLY A 326 -4.37 16.00 20.58
N ILE A 327 -4.83 17.14 20.10
CA ILE A 327 -4.46 17.67 18.78
C ILE A 327 -3.14 18.43 18.90
N LEU A 328 -2.06 17.88 18.30
CA LEU A 328 -0.74 18.52 18.29
C LEU A 328 -0.62 19.52 17.13
N GLU A 329 -1.15 20.74 17.31
CA GLU A 329 -1.25 21.77 16.27
C GLU A 329 0.09 22.09 15.59
N ALA A 330 1.20 22.07 16.31
CA ALA A 330 2.54 22.34 15.78
C ALA A 330 2.93 21.41 14.60
N TYR A 331 2.22 20.28 14.43
CA TYR A 331 2.52 19.26 13.41
C TYR A 331 1.57 19.31 12.20
N PHE A 332 0.62 20.27 12.15
CA PHE A 332 -0.30 20.42 11.01
C PHE A 332 0.30 21.25 9.86
N GLY A 333 1.43 21.94 10.09
CA GLY A 333 2.09 22.78 9.08
C GLY A 333 1.51 24.19 8.99
N ASN A 334 2.05 24.98 8.03
CA ASN A 334 1.81 26.42 7.93
C ASN A 334 0.97 26.82 6.70
N GLY A 335 0.20 25.90 6.12
CA GLY A 335 -0.61 26.16 4.92
C GLY A 335 0.11 25.83 3.61
N GLY A 336 -0.31 26.43 2.50
CA GLY A 336 0.26 26.13 1.16
C GLY A 336 0.03 24.68 0.74
N VAL A 337 1.10 23.96 0.37
CA VAL A 337 1.03 22.54 -0.05
C VAL A 337 0.64 21.60 1.10
N GLU A 338 0.86 22.00 2.34
CA GLU A 338 0.53 21.23 3.55
C GLU A 338 -0.96 21.36 3.94
N ALA A 339 -1.68 22.38 3.43
CA ALA A 339 -3.07 22.67 3.79
C ALA A 339 -4.03 21.51 3.49
N ALA A 340 -3.78 20.75 2.41
CA ALA A 340 -4.64 19.63 2.03
C ALA A 340 -4.56 18.49 3.07
N ALA A 341 -3.36 18.10 3.49
CA ALA A 341 -3.17 17.08 4.51
C ALA A 341 -3.76 17.52 5.86
N ALA A 342 -3.50 18.77 6.27
CA ALA A 342 -4.08 19.35 7.48
C ALA A 342 -5.61 19.33 7.48
N SER A 343 -6.25 19.73 6.36
CA SER A 343 -7.71 19.73 6.22
C SER A 343 -8.30 18.30 6.32
N ILE A 344 -7.67 17.32 5.67
CA ILE A 344 -8.13 15.93 5.70
C ILE A 344 -8.03 15.35 7.11
N VAL A 345 -6.91 15.58 7.81
CA VAL A 345 -6.75 15.06 9.17
C VAL A 345 -7.71 15.77 10.15
N ARG A 346 -8.05 17.05 9.94
CA ARG A 346 -9.10 17.70 10.72
C ARG A 346 -10.49 17.11 10.48
N GLN A 347 -10.80 16.66 9.26
CA GLN A 347 -12.03 15.92 8.97
C GLN A 347 -12.03 14.57 9.67
N ALA A 348 -10.89 13.87 9.70
CA ALA A 348 -10.74 12.63 10.46
C ALA A 348 -10.96 12.86 11.97
N ILE A 349 -10.42 13.93 12.53
CA ILE A 349 -10.67 14.32 13.94
C ILE A 349 -12.15 14.57 14.18
N ALA A 350 -12.82 15.33 13.30
CA ALA A 350 -14.26 15.56 13.40
C ALA A 350 -15.05 14.25 13.38
N LYS A 351 -14.63 13.27 12.56
CA LYS A 351 -15.24 11.93 12.54
C LYS A 351 -15.01 11.16 13.83
N MET A 352 -13.82 11.27 14.46
CA MET A 352 -13.58 10.66 15.78
C MET A 352 -14.46 11.28 16.86
N VAL A 353 -14.73 12.60 16.81
CA VAL A 353 -15.68 13.29 17.71
C VAL A 353 -17.11 12.76 17.49
N GLU A 354 -17.54 12.55 16.24
CA GLU A 354 -18.84 11.92 15.95
C GLU A 354 -18.96 10.50 16.54
N LEU A 355 -17.83 9.82 16.72
CA LEU A 355 -17.74 8.48 17.32
C LEU A 355 -17.58 8.50 18.85
N GLY A 356 -17.74 9.66 19.48
CA GLY A 356 -17.74 9.83 20.93
C GLY A 356 -16.43 10.24 21.56
N ALA A 357 -15.40 10.57 20.78
CA ALA A 357 -14.13 11.05 21.33
C ALA A 357 -14.21 12.52 21.74
N ASP A 358 -13.59 12.85 22.87
CA ASP A 358 -13.29 14.23 23.26
C ASP A 358 -11.95 14.66 22.64
N THR A 359 -11.82 15.95 22.27
CA THR A 359 -10.59 16.49 21.73
C THR A 359 -10.12 17.74 22.46
N ILE A 360 -8.80 17.87 22.60
CA ILE A 360 -8.17 19.06 23.20
C ILE A 360 -6.90 19.42 22.42
N THR A 361 -6.67 20.72 22.20
CA THR A 361 -5.41 21.17 21.62
C THR A 361 -4.28 21.04 22.63
N ILE A 362 -3.16 20.46 22.20
CA ILE A 362 -1.97 20.24 23.02
C ILE A 362 -0.82 21.11 22.51
N GLU A 363 -0.19 21.81 23.41
CA GLU A 363 1.10 22.45 23.22
C GLU A 363 2.16 21.75 24.08
N ILE A 364 3.30 21.41 23.47
CA ILE A 364 4.48 20.90 24.18
C ILE A 364 5.46 22.08 24.26
N PRO A 365 5.73 22.62 25.46
CA PRO A 365 6.63 23.76 25.63
C PRO A 365 8.03 23.45 25.07
N ASN A 366 8.59 24.40 24.32
CA ASN A 366 9.92 24.30 23.71
C ASN A 366 10.14 23.07 22.83
N LEU A 367 9.09 22.51 22.22
CA LEU A 367 9.13 21.25 21.43
C LEU A 367 10.24 21.28 20.37
N GLN A 368 10.37 22.38 19.61
CA GLN A 368 11.37 22.50 18.56
C GLN A 368 12.82 22.42 19.11
N ASP A 369 13.08 23.04 20.25
CA ASP A 369 14.41 23.01 20.88
C ASP A 369 14.72 21.65 21.49
N LEU A 370 13.72 20.96 22.05
CA LEU A 370 13.86 19.60 22.57
C LEU A 370 14.15 18.59 21.46
N ILE A 371 13.48 18.70 20.32
CA ILE A 371 13.70 17.82 19.15
C ILE A 371 15.04 18.12 18.49
N SER A 372 15.43 19.40 18.43
CA SER A 372 16.68 19.80 17.77
C SER A 372 17.90 19.16 18.42
N GLY A 373 18.64 18.36 17.63
CA GLY A 373 19.85 17.66 18.10
C GLY A 373 19.60 16.47 19.01
N SER A 374 18.36 15.92 19.10
CA SER A 374 18.05 14.68 19.81
C SER A 374 18.12 13.41 18.93
N GLY A 375 18.31 13.56 17.62
CA GLY A 375 18.46 12.45 16.67
C GLY A 375 19.87 11.87 16.72
N VAL A 376 20.00 10.56 16.70
CA VAL A 376 21.30 9.85 16.87
C VAL A 376 21.76 9.08 15.64
N ILE A 377 20.97 9.00 14.57
CA ILE A 377 21.27 8.23 13.35
C ILE A 377 22.66 8.57 12.76
N SER A 378 23.04 9.84 12.73
CA SER A 378 24.33 10.26 12.15
C SER A 378 25.52 9.84 12.99
N HIS A 379 25.32 9.56 14.27
CA HIS A 379 26.36 9.13 15.21
C HIS A 379 26.51 7.61 15.25
N GLU A 380 25.41 6.88 15.05
CA GLU A 380 25.35 5.42 15.24
C GLU A 380 25.58 4.64 13.94
N PHE A 381 24.99 5.07 12.81
CA PHE A 381 24.88 4.28 11.58
C PHE A 381 26.18 3.61 11.11
N LYS A 382 27.30 4.35 11.06
CA LYS A 382 28.58 3.80 10.61
C LYS A 382 29.03 2.61 11.46
N TRP A 383 28.88 2.77 12.76
CA TRP A 383 29.37 1.81 13.75
C TRP A 383 28.44 0.60 13.86
N ASP A 384 27.14 0.84 13.88
CA ASP A 384 26.13 -0.22 13.93
C ASP A 384 26.21 -1.12 12.69
N LEU A 385 26.48 -0.52 11.51
CA LEU A 385 26.69 -1.29 10.29
C LEU A 385 27.97 -2.14 10.36
N ILE A 386 29.05 -1.63 10.92
CA ILE A 386 30.30 -2.39 11.13
C ILE A 386 30.04 -3.55 12.09
N ASP A 387 29.34 -3.31 13.20
CA ASP A 387 29.03 -4.36 14.20
C ASP A 387 28.15 -5.46 13.56
N TYR A 388 27.13 -5.11 12.78
CA TYR A 388 26.32 -6.07 12.05
C TYR A 388 27.16 -6.90 11.08
N LEU A 389 27.98 -6.25 10.23
CA LEU A 389 28.80 -6.95 9.24
C LEU A 389 29.83 -7.88 9.87
N ALA A 390 30.35 -7.54 11.04
CA ALA A 390 31.28 -8.39 11.82
C ALA A 390 30.60 -9.67 12.34
N GLY A 391 29.27 -9.64 12.53
CA GLY A 391 28.46 -10.81 12.93
C GLY A 391 28.10 -11.74 11.77
N VAL A 392 28.27 -11.31 10.51
CA VAL A 392 27.90 -12.11 9.33
C VAL A 392 29.12 -12.83 8.77
N PRO A 393 29.18 -14.17 8.80
CA PRO A 393 30.27 -14.92 8.20
C PRO A 393 30.38 -14.66 6.69
N ASN A 394 31.59 -14.29 6.24
CA ASN A 394 31.87 -13.99 4.82
C ASN A 394 31.03 -12.80 4.26
N ALA A 395 30.73 -11.80 5.08
CA ALA A 395 30.11 -10.57 4.58
C ALA A 395 30.87 -10.05 3.35
N PRO A 396 30.16 -9.62 2.27
CA PRO A 396 30.83 -9.18 1.03
C PRO A 396 31.74 -7.95 1.21
N VAL A 397 31.45 -7.13 2.22
CA VAL A 397 32.18 -5.91 2.62
C VAL A 397 32.17 -5.79 4.14
N ASN A 398 33.11 -4.98 4.69
CA ASN A 398 33.27 -4.87 6.15
C ASN A 398 32.85 -3.51 6.72
N SER A 399 32.57 -2.52 5.87
CA SER A 399 32.27 -1.16 6.33
C SER A 399 31.58 -0.31 5.26
N LEU A 400 30.96 0.81 5.70
CA LEU A 400 30.45 1.84 4.81
C LEU A 400 31.56 2.49 3.97
N GLU A 401 32.79 2.61 4.54
CA GLU A 401 33.94 3.15 3.82
C GLU A 401 34.27 2.30 2.61
N GLU A 402 34.40 1.00 2.78
CA GLU A 402 34.65 0.04 1.70
C GLU A 402 33.56 0.10 0.61
N MET A 403 32.28 0.17 1.01
CA MET A 403 31.15 0.34 0.06
C MET A 403 31.30 1.61 -0.80
N LEU A 404 31.75 2.71 -0.17
CA LEU A 404 31.96 4.02 -0.84
C LEU A 404 33.20 4.01 -1.74
N GLU A 405 34.29 3.37 -1.33
CA GLU A 405 35.52 3.23 -2.11
C GLU A 405 35.32 2.37 -3.36
N LEU A 406 34.55 1.29 -3.22
CA LEU A 406 34.18 0.40 -4.32
C LEU A 406 33.08 1.00 -5.25
N GLY A 407 32.51 2.16 -4.88
CA GLY A 407 31.46 2.82 -5.68
C GLY A 407 30.14 2.03 -5.77
N LEU A 408 29.79 1.25 -4.75
CA LEU A 408 28.63 0.36 -4.73
C LEU A 408 27.34 1.02 -4.18
N ILE A 409 27.44 2.28 -3.78
CA ILE A 409 26.30 3.09 -3.30
C ILE A 409 25.70 3.88 -4.48
N HIS A 410 24.37 3.99 -4.51
CA HIS A 410 23.65 4.80 -5.51
C HIS A 410 24.17 6.24 -5.55
N GLU A 411 24.40 6.78 -6.75
CA GLU A 411 25.03 8.10 -6.95
C GLU A 411 24.28 9.24 -6.22
N ALA A 412 22.95 9.22 -6.22
CA ALA A 412 22.15 10.23 -5.53
C ALA A 412 22.31 10.19 -4.00
N LEU A 413 22.72 9.06 -3.42
CA LEU A 413 22.86 8.86 -1.98
C LEU A 413 24.31 9.01 -1.50
N THR A 414 25.27 8.84 -2.38
CA THR A 414 26.71 8.89 -2.07
C THR A 414 27.12 10.12 -1.26
N PRO A 415 26.68 11.37 -1.56
CA PRO A 415 27.04 12.53 -0.74
C PRO A 415 26.54 12.45 0.71
N GLY A 416 25.35 11.88 0.93
CA GLY A 416 24.78 11.62 2.26
C GLY A 416 25.55 10.57 3.02
N MET A 417 25.89 9.47 2.36
CA MET A 417 26.67 8.37 2.95
C MET A 417 28.08 8.78 3.32
N ARG A 418 28.75 9.62 2.49
CA ARG A 418 30.07 10.20 2.85
C ARG A 418 30.00 11.03 4.14
N ARG A 419 28.95 11.83 4.33
CA ARG A 419 28.75 12.58 5.59
C ARG A 419 28.55 11.67 6.79
N ARG A 420 27.82 10.56 6.64
CA ARG A 420 27.61 9.57 7.69
C ARG A 420 28.85 8.72 7.99
N ASN A 421 29.76 8.57 7.03
CA ASN A 421 31.05 7.90 7.22
C ASN A 421 32.11 8.79 7.88
N ALA A 422 31.90 10.12 7.91
CA ALA A 422 32.89 11.09 8.39
C ALA A 422 33.26 10.98 9.90
N PRO A 423 32.38 10.54 10.85
CA PRO A 423 32.80 10.41 12.24
C PRO A 423 33.98 9.44 12.41
N GLU A 424 35.02 9.88 13.14
CA GLU A 424 36.24 9.09 13.42
C GLU A 424 36.12 8.27 14.69
N SER A 425 35.16 8.55 15.57
CA SER A 425 34.88 7.85 16.80
C SER A 425 33.41 7.64 17.02
N ARG A 426 33.05 6.52 17.65
CA ARG A 426 31.69 6.25 18.14
C ARG A 426 31.35 7.18 19.31
N GLU A 427 32.29 7.32 20.23
CA GLU A 427 32.14 8.13 21.44
C GLU A 427 32.57 9.59 21.15
N THR A 428 31.60 10.48 21.06
CA THR A 428 31.82 11.93 20.88
C THR A 428 30.93 12.72 21.84
N ASP A 429 31.37 13.92 22.24
CA ASP A 429 30.57 14.83 23.07
C ASP A 429 29.23 15.18 22.40
N ALA A 430 29.22 15.28 21.06
CA ALA A 430 28.01 15.53 20.29
C ALA A 430 27.01 14.37 20.35
N TYR A 431 27.49 13.13 20.33
CA TYR A 431 26.64 11.95 20.52
C TYR A 431 26.09 11.87 21.94
N ALA A 432 26.94 12.05 22.94
CA ALA A 432 26.51 12.09 24.34
C ALA A 432 25.46 13.18 24.58
N ALA A 433 25.64 14.38 24.01
CA ALA A 433 24.67 15.46 24.07
C ALA A 433 23.33 15.14 23.37
N ALA A 434 23.37 14.43 22.23
CA ALA A 434 22.17 13.99 21.54
C ALA A 434 21.38 12.95 22.36
N LEU A 435 22.06 11.97 22.93
CA LEU A 435 21.46 10.99 23.84
C LEU A 435 20.83 11.64 25.06
N ALA A 436 21.53 12.61 25.70
CA ALA A 436 21.05 13.31 26.89
C ALA A 436 19.76 14.14 26.65
N LYS A 437 19.44 14.52 25.38
CA LYS A 437 18.22 15.23 25.04
C LYS A 437 16.99 14.33 24.92
N ARG A 438 17.15 13.03 24.73
CA ARG A 438 16.06 12.10 24.39
C ARG A 438 15.08 11.93 25.54
N GLU A 439 15.57 11.67 26.75
CA GLU A 439 14.71 11.48 27.92
C GLU A 439 13.96 12.77 28.33
N PRO A 440 14.57 13.96 28.37
CA PRO A 440 13.83 15.21 28.54
C PRO A 440 12.71 15.44 27.50
N LEU A 441 12.97 15.11 26.21
CA LEU A 441 11.94 15.20 25.18
C LEU A 441 10.78 14.23 25.45
N LYS A 442 11.10 12.96 25.77
CA LYS A 442 10.09 11.95 26.11
C LYS A 442 9.25 12.39 27.30
N ASN A 443 9.90 12.85 28.36
CA ASN A 443 9.21 13.32 29.56
C ASN A 443 8.31 14.53 29.29
N ALA A 444 8.72 15.48 28.44
CA ALA A 444 7.90 16.61 28.06
C ALA A 444 6.63 16.16 27.31
N VAL A 445 6.75 15.19 26.39
CA VAL A 445 5.58 14.61 25.67
C VAL A 445 4.64 13.89 26.63
N VAL A 446 5.17 12.97 27.47
CA VAL A 446 4.37 12.17 28.39
C VAL A 446 3.68 13.05 29.42
N SER A 447 4.37 14.04 30.00
CA SER A 447 3.82 14.94 31.02
C SER A 447 2.64 15.75 30.51
N VAL A 448 2.68 16.26 29.24
CA VAL A 448 1.52 16.99 28.69
C VAL A 448 0.36 16.05 28.37
N MET A 449 0.62 14.82 27.95
CA MET A 449 -0.41 13.80 27.73
C MET A 449 -1.11 13.43 29.06
N GLU A 450 -0.35 13.25 30.13
CA GLU A 450 -0.87 12.94 31.47
C GLU A 450 -1.65 14.12 32.05
N ALA A 451 -1.10 15.33 32.00
CA ALA A 451 -1.77 16.53 32.51
C ALA A 451 -3.10 16.81 31.80
N ALA A 452 -3.15 16.56 30.49
CA ALA A 452 -4.37 16.70 29.68
C ALA A 452 -5.26 15.45 29.73
N GLN A 453 -4.82 14.37 30.35
CA GLN A 453 -5.52 13.06 30.40
C GLN A 453 -5.92 12.55 29.00
N VAL A 454 -5.05 12.69 28.00
CA VAL A 454 -5.31 12.21 26.65
C VAL A 454 -4.79 10.77 26.44
N ASP A 455 -5.53 9.99 25.68
CA ASP A 455 -5.16 8.62 25.28
C ASP A 455 -4.07 8.62 24.22
N ALA A 456 -4.14 9.55 23.25
CA ALA A 456 -3.18 9.69 22.17
C ALA A 456 -3.06 11.15 21.71
N LEU A 457 -1.91 11.48 21.10
CA LEU A 457 -1.76 12.69 20.29
C LEU A 457 -2.08 12.38 18.84
N ILE A 458 -2.73 13.34 18.13
CA ILE A 458 -3.08 13.19 16.71
C ILE A 458 -2.49 14.31 15.87
N TYR A 459 -1.97 13.97 14.68
CA TYR A 459 -1.45 14.88 13.67
C TYR A 459 -1.32 14.17 12.30
N PRO A 460 -1.08 14.88 11.17
CA PRO A 460 -0.76 14.24 9.89
C PRO A 460 0.55 13.42 9.97
N THR A 461 0.57 12.18 9.50
CA THR A 461 1.82 11.39 9.37
C THR A 461 2.82 12.13 8.47
N MET A 462 2.32 12.63 7.34
CA MET A 462 3.05 13.49 6.41
C MET A 462 2.22 14.74 6.13
N ARG A 463 2.85 15.91 6.18
CA ARG A 463 2.20 17.18 5.85
C ARG A 463 2.06 17.41 4.35
N GLU A 464 2.86 16.71 3.54
CA GLU A 464 2.82 16.75 2.08
C GLU A 464 2.49 15.38 1.50
N PRO A 465 1.71 15.29 0.41
CA PRO A 465 1.51 14.04 -0.31
C PRO A 465 2.82 13.55 -0.96
N PRO A 466 2.87 12.30 -1.50
CA PRO A 466 4.05 11.76 -2.16
C PRO A 466 4.60 12.72 -3.22
N SER A 467 5.90 13.03 -3.17
CA SER A 467 6.57 13.87 -4.18
C SER A 467 6.81 13.12 -5.49
N PHE A 468 6.99 13.86 -6.58
CA PHE A 468 7.44 13.25 -7.84
C PHE A 468 8.83 12.62 -7.68
N ILE A 469 9.07 11.51 -8.39
CA ILE A 469 10.36 10.85 -8.44
C ILE A 469 11.43 11.85 -8.87
N GLY A 470 12.58 11.82 -8.20
CA GLY A 470 13.69 12.77 -8.41
C GLY A 470 13.55 14.06 -7.62
N GLN A 471 12.42 14.30 -6.94
CA GLN A 471 12.24 15.43 -6.05
C GLN A 471 12.36 15.01 -4.58
N PRO A 472 12.86 15.87 -3.67
CA PRO A 472 12.92 15.58 -2.26
C PRO A 472 11.50 15.45 -1.67
N GLN A 473 11.29 14.46 -0.82
CA GLN A 473 10.09 14.34 0.00
C GLN A 473 10.23 15.22 1.24
N ARG A 474 9.27 16.10 1.47
CA ARG A 474 9.20 17.02 2.62
C ARG A 474 8.00 16.71 3.50
N GLY A 475 7.86 17.44 4.61
CA GLY A 475 6.68 17.40 5.46
C GLY A 475 6.60 16.19 6.38
N SER A 476 7.70 15.51 6.70
CA SER A 476 7.71 14.39 7.66
C SER A 476 7.57 14.89 9.09
N ASN A 477 6.73 14.20 9.86
CA ASN A 477 6.52 14.41 11.30
C ASN A 477 7.16 13.28 12.15
N CYS A 478 8.10 12.53 11.60
CA CYS A 478 8.62 11.29 12.19
C CYS A 478 9.40 11.46 13.51
N SER A 479 9.98 12.64 13.75
CA SER A 479 11.02 12.81 14.80
C SER A 479 10.50 12.63 16.23
N LEU A 480 9.24 12.98 16.49
CA LEU A 480 8.71 12.93 17.86
C LEU A 480 8.71 11.50 18.39
N SER A 481 8.09 10.57 17.69
CA SER A 481 8.10 9.14 18.05
C SER A 481 9.50 8.54 17.97
N ALA A 482 10.27 8.83 16.91
CA ALA A 482 11.60 8.26 16.69
C ALA A 482 12.59 8.63 17.80
N ASN A 483 12.62 9.89 18.22
CA ASN A 483 13.58 10.41 19.19
C ASN A 483 13.17 10.13 20.65
N THR A 484 11.89 9.80 20.90
CA THR A 484 11.38 9.42 22.23
C THR A 484 11.27 7.92 22.44
N GLY A 485 11.24 7.11 21.36
CA GLY A 485 10.96 5.67 21.42
C GLY A 485 9.48 5.34 21.71
N LEU A 486 8.59 6.35 21.70
CA LEU A 486 7.16 6.18 21.90
C LEU A 486 6.48 5.56 20.66
N PRO A 487 5.42 4.75 20.83
CA PRO A 487 4.70 4.13 19.72
C PRO A 487 3.91 5.15 18.90
N ALA A 488 3.82 4.91 17.59
CA ALA A 488 3.01 5.74 16.71
C ALA A 488 2.39 4.92 15.58
N LEU A 489 1.08 5.07 15.39
CA LEU A 489 0.27 4.36 14.42
C LEU A 489 -0.15 5.30 13.29
N SER A 490 0.20 4.97 12.05
CA SER A 490 -0.31 5.67 10.86
C SER A 490 -1.53 4.94 10.29
N ILE A 491 -2.60 5.71 10.01
CA ILE A 491 -3.88 5.20 9.51
C ILE A 491 -4.34 6.05 8.32
N PRO A 492 -4.99 5.48 7.28
CA PRO A 492 -5.59 6.26 6.20
C PRO A 492 -6.62 7.27 6.71
N ALA A 493 -6.44 8.55 6.40
CA ALA A 493 -7.33 9.65 6.81
C ALA A 493 -8.24 10.14 5.68
N GLY A 494 -7.88 9.90 4.43
CA GLY A 494 -8.62 10.37 3.26
C GLY A 494 -7.72 10.58 2.05
N TRP A 495 -8.20 11.39 1.09
CA TRP A 495 -7.59 11.51 -0.23
C TRP A 495 -7.46 12.96 -0.68
N THR A 496 -6.38 13.28 -1.38
CA THR A 496 -6.20 14.53 -2.10
C THR A 496 -5.66 14.29 -3.50
N ARG A 497 -6.36 14.75 -4.53
CA ARG A 497 -5.95 14.59 -5.94
C ARG A 497 -5.55 13.15 -6.31
N GLY A 498 -6.32 12.17 -5.81
CA GLY A 498 -6.07 10.74 -6.05
C GLY A 498 -4.90 10.14 -5.27
N LEU A 499 -4.34 10.85 -4.30
CA LEU A 499 -3.27 10.40 -3.43
C LEU A 499 -3.76 10.23 -2.00
N PRO A 500 -3.38 9.18 -1.29
CA PRO A 500 -3.78 8.98 0.09
C PRO A 500 -3.05 9.91 1.05
N ILE A 501 -3.72 10.26 2.15
CA ILE A 501 -3.19 10.99 3.29
C ILE A 501 -3.40 10.13 4.54
N GLY A 502 -2.35 10.02 5.37
CA GLY A 502 -2.40 9.34 6.67
C GLY A 502 -2.47 10.33 7.82
N LEU A 503 -3.26 10.00 8.83
CA LEU A 503 -3.13 10.54 10.19
C LEU A 503 -2.19 9.67 11.02
N GLU A 504 -1.61 10.23 12.06
CA GLU A 504 -0.78 9.52 13.02
C GLU A 504 -1.33 9.70 14.44
N LEU A 505 -1.47 8.57 15.15
CA LEU A 505 -1.76 8.52 16.59
C LEU A 505 -0.46 8.17 17.33
N LEU A 506 -0.03 9.01 18.27
CA LEU A 506 1.15 8.76 19.12
C LEU A 506 0.70 8.52 20.56
N GLY A 507 1.18 7.41 21.15
CA GLY A 507 0.86 6.99 22.52
C GLY A 507 2.05 7.11 23.48
N ARG A 508 1.81 6.76 24.75
CA ARG A 508 2.85 6.55 25.74
C ARG A 508 3.53 5.21 25.50
N SER A 509 4.65 5.00 26.16
CA SER A 509 5.37 3.71 26.09
C SER A 509 4.45 2.56 26.51
N LEU A 510 4.33 1.53 25.66
CA LEU A 510 3.49 0.34 25.80
C LEU A 510 1.96 0.60 25.68
N ASP A 511 1.55 1.79 25.23
CA ASP A 511 0.15 2.08 24.86
C ASP A 511 -0.18 1.58 23.43
N ASP A 512 0.67 0.77 22.80
CA ASP A 512 0.53 0.27 21.42
C ASP A 512 -0.84 -0.35 21.16
N VAL A 513 -1.31 -1.18 22.07
CA VAL A 513 -2.63 -1.83 22.01
C VAL A 513 -3.76 -0.79 22.03
N ARG A 514 -3.64 0.27 22.85
CA ARG A 514 -4.62 1.36 22.90
C ARG A 514 -4.67 2.12 21.58
N LEU A 515 -3.51 2.38 20.96
CA LEU A 515 -3.46 3.02 19.64
C LEU A 515 -4.16 2.19 18.57
N VAL A 516 -3.93 0.87 18.55
CA VAL A 516 -4.58 -0.04 17.61
C VAL A 516 -6.09 -0.09 17.84
N ALA A 517 -6.56 -0.11 19.09
CA ALA A 517 -7.98 -0.08 19.41
C ALA A 517 -8.67 1.21 18.93
N LEU A 518 -8.06 2.39 19.20
CA LEU A 518 -8.56 3.69 18.74
C LEU A 518 -8.60 3.77 17.22
N GLY A 519 -7.52 3.31 16.57
CA GLY A 519 -7.42 3.25 15.12
C GLY A 519 -8.46 2.35 14.50
N TYR A 520 -8.70 1.18 15.08
CA TYR A 520 -9.70 0.21 14.62
C TYR A 520 -11.12 0.79 14.67
N ALA A 521 -11.49 1.45 15.76
CA ALA A 521 -12.78 2.12 15.85
C ALA A 521 -12.98 3.17 14.75
N TYR A 522 -11.91 3.93 14.41
CA TYR A 522 -11.94 4.89 13.32
C TYR A 522 -12.02 4.20 11.95
N GLU A 523 -11.20 3.17 11.70
CA GLU A 523 -11.18 2.42 10.45
C GLU A 523 -12.54 1.80 10.13
N GLN A 524 -13.18 1.14 11.12
CA GLN A 524 -14.48 0.49 10.96
C GLN A 524 -15.63 1.48 10.66
N ALA A 525 -15.48 2.74 11.06
CA ALA A 525 -16.48 3.79 10.83
C ALA A 525 -16.21 4.60 9.54
N THR A 526 -15.15 4.27 8.80
CA THR A 526 -14.73 4.98 7.59
C THR A 526 -14.43 4.01 6.44
N ASP A 527 -14.39 4.51 5.21
CA ASP A 527 -14.08 3.72 4.02
C ASP A 527 -12.96 4.42 3.22
N HIS A 528 -11.78 4.54 3.87
CA HIS A 528 -10.65 5.24 3.28
C HIS A 528 -9.72 4.33 2.51
N ARG A 529 -9.73 2.99 2.77
CA ARG A 529 -8.94 2.05 1.98
C ARG A 529 -9.49 1.91 0.57
N ARG A 530 -8.62 2.02 -0.44
CA ARG A 530 -8.93 1.79 -1.85
C ARG A 530 -7.81 1.02 -2.51
N ALA A 531 -8.16 0.00 -3.29
CA ALA A 531 -7.19 -0.72 -4.10
C ALA A 531 -6.58 0.18 -5.19
N PRO A 532 -5.27 0.08 -5.47
CA PRO A 532 -4.66 0.83 -6.57
C PRO A 532 -5.19 0.37 -7.93
N VAL A 533 -5.60 1.32 -8.77
CA VAL A 533 -6.08 1.01 -10.14
C VAL A 533 -4.98 0.46 -11.05
N SER A 534 -3.71 0.67 -10.71
CA SER A 534 -2.56 0.15 -11.46
C SER A 534 -2.37 -1.36 -11.31
N THR A 535 -2.96 -1.99 -10.28
CA THR A 535 -2.80 -3.41 -9.96
C THR A 535 -4.14 -4.12 -9.71
N PRO A 536 -5.09 -4.06 -10.67
CA PRO A 536 -6.41 -4.65 -10.50
C PRO A 536 -6.35 -6.18 -10.31
N PRO A 537 -7.47 -6.84 -9.96
CA PRO A 537 -7.57 -8.29 -9.96
C PRO A 537 -7.13 -8.93 -11.29
N LEU A 538 -6.52 -10.12 -11.23
CA LEU A 538 -6.10 -10.86 -12.42
C LEU A 538 -7.28 -11.68 -12.98
N LEU A 539 -7.82 -11.27 -14.14
CA LEU A 539 -8.88 -12.01 -14.83
C LEU A 539 -8.35 -13.34 -15.37
N SER A 540 -8.75 -14.46 -14.78
CA SER A 540 -8.24 -15.79 -15.12
C SER A 540 -6.71 -15.86 -15.12
N GLY A 541 -6.06 -15.23 -14.14
CA GLY A 541 -4.61 -15.15 -14.00
C GLY A 541 -3.90 -14.25 -15.02
N ARG A 542 -4.62 -13.37 -15.74
CA ARG A 542 -4.07 -12.47 -16.77
C ARG A 542 -4.35 -11.00 -16.47
N THR A 543 -3.40 -10.16 -16.82
CA THR A 543 -3.55 -8.70 -16.74
C THR A 543 -4.62 -8.19 -17.72
N PRO A 544 -5.37 -7.13 -17.36
CA PRO A 544 -6.22 -6.41 -18.31
C PRO A 544 -5.41 -5.94 -19.52
N ARG A 545 -5.99 -6.10 -20.70
CA ARG A 545 -5.36 -5.67 -21.96
C ARG A 545 -5.61 -4.18 -22.20
N PRO A 546 -4.71 -3.48 -22.92
CA PRO A 546 -4.98 -2.12 -23.39
C PRO A 546 -6.27 -2.08 -24.22
N LEU A 547 -7.08 -1.04 -23.97
CA LEU A 547 -8.35 -0.81 -24.63
C LEU A 547 -8.15 0.15 -25.80
N THR A 548 -8.53 -0.26 -27.02
CA THR A 548 -8.47 0.60 -28.20
C THR A 548 -9.88 1.03 -28.59
N PHE A 549 -10.11 2.34 -28.71
CA PHE A 549 -11.40 2.90 -29.10
C PHE A 549 -11.20 4.11 -30.02
N THR A 550 -12.24 4.47 -30.77
CA THR A 550 -12.19 5.59 -31.70
C THR A 550 -13.35 6.54 -31.44
N VAL A 551 -13.02 7.79 -31.17
CA VAL A 551 -14.00 8.89 -31.07
C VAL A 551 -14.13 9.58 -32.43
N ARG A 552 -15.35 9.79 -32.85
CA ARG A 552 -15.68 10.50 -34.11
C ARG A 552 -16.67 11.61 -33.82
N THR A 553 -16.38 12.81 -34.28
CA THR A 553 -17.36 13.89 -34.26
C THR A 553 -18.38 13.66 -35.40
N ARG A 554 -19.67 13.87 -35.12
CA ARG A 554 -20.72 13.83 -36.13
C ARG A 554 -21.05 15.26 -36.56
N ALA A 555 -21.23 15.48 -37.87
CA ALA A 555 -21.80 16.72 -38.36
C ALA A 555 -23.27 16.81 -37.92
N GLY A 556 -23.68 17.90 -37.25
CA GLY A 556 -25.09 18.11 -36.87
C GLY A 556 -25.39 18.13 -35.37
N GLY A 557 -24.41 18.08 -34.47
CA GLY A 557 -24.62 18.35 -33.03
C GLY A 557 -24.85 19.86 -32.78
N ALA A 558 -25.42 20.22 -31.63
CA ALA A 558 -25.81 21.59 -31.24
C ALA A 558 -24.72 22.69 -31.33
N LEU A 559 -23.47 22.33 -31.66
CA LEU A 559 -22.33 23.24 -31.85
C LEU A 559 -21.78 23.20 -33.30
N SER A 560 -22.42 22.49 -34.25
CA SER A 560 -21.96 22.41 -35.63
C SER A 560 -22.42 23.65 -36.43
N SER A 561 -21.73 24.77 -36.23
CA SER A 561 -21.91 25.96 -37.08
C SER A 561 -21.24 25.81 -38.46
N SER A 562 -20.42 24.78 -38.70
CA SER A 562 -19.86 24.44 -40.01
C SER A 562 -20.02 22.95 -40.29
N GLY A 563 -20.95 22.56 -41.11
CA GLY A 563 -21.25 21.17 -41.50
C GLY A 563 -20.09 20.41 -42.21
N ARG A 564 -18.89 20.98 -42.26
CA ARG A 564 -17.74 20.44 -42.98
C ARG A 564 -16.65 19.87 -42.07
N VAL A 565 -16.42 20.42 -40.86
CA VAL A 565 -15.33 19.97 -39.95
C VAL A 565 -15.69 18.64 -39.31
N ARG A 566 -14.77 17.69 -39.39
CA ARG A 566 -14.91 16.37 -38.77
C ARG A 566 -13.58 15.99 -38.09
N ALA A 567 -13.66 15.35 -36.94
CA ALA A 567 -12.51 14.76 -36.29
C ALA A 567 -12.71 13.27 -36.06
N ARG A 568 -11.61 12.55 -36.16
CA ARG A 568 -11.49 11.15 -35.75
C ARG A 568 -10.22 11.02 -34.90
N VAL A 569 -10.36 10.61 -33.64
CA VAL A 569 -9.25 10.33 -32.77
C VAL A 569 -9.33 8.88 -32.35
N ARG A 570 -8.24 8.14 -32.60
CA ARG A 570 -8.05 6.78 -32.11
C ARG A 570 -7.30 6.90 -30.80
N PHE A 571 -7.79 6.23 -29.76
CA PHE A 571 -7.16 6.11 -28.48
C PHE A 571 -6.77 4.65 -28.20
N THR A 572 -5.63 4.46 -27.52
CA THR A 572 -5.26 3.19 -26.88
C THR A 572 -4.95 3.48 -25.42
N TYR A 573 -5.83 3.03 -24.54
CA TYR A 573 -5.73 3.23 -23.10
C TYR A 573 -5.18 1.98 -22.43
N ASN A 574 -4.11 2.13 -21.67
CA ASN A 574 -3.57 1.07 -20.81
C ASN A 574 -4.06 1.31 -19.37
N PRO A 575 -5.00 0.50 -18.85
CA PRO A 575 -5.56 0.69 -17.52
C PRO A 575 -4.55 0.49 -16.39
N LEU A 576 -3.45 -0.24 -16.62
CA LEU A 576 -2.42 -0.48 -15.60
C LEU A 576 -1.52 0.73 -15.40
N THR A 577 -1.13 1.38 -16.49
CA THR A 577 -0.17 2.49 -16.45
C THR A 577 -0.84 3.87 -16.52
N GLY A 578 -2.13 3.92 -16.87
CA GLY A 578 -2.84 5.17 -17.17
C GLY A 578 -2.38 5.84 -18.47
N ALA A 579 -1.57 5.15 -19.28
CA ALA A 579 -1.12 5.70 -20.55
C ALA A 579 -2.28 5.73 -21.57
N LEU A 580 -2.54 6.91 -22.11
CA LEU A 580 -3.53 7.15 -23.18
C LEU A 580 -2.79 7.61 -24.43
N ALA A 581 -2.44 6.67 -25.31
CA ALA A 581 -1.90 6.97 -26.62
C ALA A 581 -3.04 7.45 -27.55
N TYR A 582 -2.78 8.46 -28.36
CA TYR A 582 -3.77 8.99 -29.30
C TYR A 582 -3.19 9.27 -30.68
N GLU A 583 -4.04 9.17 -31.70
CA GLU A 583 -3.79 9.63 -33.08
C GLU A 583 -5.02 10.43 -33.56
N ALA A 584 -4.83 11.72 -33.80
CA ALA A 584 -5.89 12.65 -34.20
C ALA A 584 -5.83 12.96 -35.69
N ARG A 585 -6.97 12.93 -36.36
CA ARG A 585 -7.17 13.36 -37.74
C ARG A 585 -8.35 14.30 -37.81
N VAL A 586 -8.15 15.48 -38.42
CA VAL A 586 -9.19 16.48 -38.66
C VAL A 586 -9.34 16.66 -40.17
N SER A 587 -10.55 16.77 -40.64
CA SER A 587 -10.88 16.94 -42.06
C SER A 587 -11.99 17.99 -42.24
N GLY A 588 -12.17 18.50 -43.48
CA GLY A 588 -13.12 19.56 -43.80
C GLY A 588 -12.63 20.97 -43.42
N VAL A 589 -11.38 21.08 -43.00
CA VAL A 589 -10.68 22.33 -42.69
C VAL A 589 -9.18 22.12 -42.98
N ARG A 590 -8.45 23.19 -43.35
CA ARG A 590 -7.01 23.10 -43.55
C ARG A 590 -6.32 22.86 -42.21
N PRO A 591 -5.26 22.06 -42.13
CA PRO A 591 -4.52 21.87 -40.87
C PRO A 591 -4.06 23.18 -40.23
N SER A 592 -3.61 24.15 -41.02
CA SER A 592 -3.21 25.51 -40.57
C SER A 592 -4.33 26.30 -39.88
N ASP A 593 -5.59 25.94 -40.10
CA ASP A 593 -6.73 26.60 -39.48
C ASP A 593 -7.21 25.86 -38.20
N VAL A 594 -6.60 24.73 -37.84
CA VAL A 594 -6.85 24.04 -36.58
C VAL A 594 -6.00 24.67 -35.47
N PHE A 595 -6.63 25.19 -34.43
CA PHE A 595 -5.94 25.77 -33.28
C PHE A 595 -5.59 24.72 -32.23
N ALA A 596 -6.54 23.82 -31.94
CA ALA A 596 -6.33 22.76 -30.97
C ALA A 596 -7.32 21.61 -31.13
N VAL A 597 -6.89 20.43 -30.70
CA VAL A 597 -7.77 19.30 -30.36
C VAL A 597 -7.56 19.04 -28.87
N VAL A 598 -8.64 19.09 -28.10
CA VAL A 598 -8.59 19.05 -26.63
C VAL A 598 -9.54 18.00 -26.06
N LEU A 599 -9.16 17.45 -24.89
CA LEU A 599 -10.07 16.79 -23.99
C LEU A 599 -10.56 17.80 -22.97
N ARG A 600 -11.86 17.87 -22.78
CA ARG A 600 -12.53 18.73 -21.80
C ARG A 600 -13.37 17.91 -20.86
N THR A 601 -13.57 18.46 -19.68
CA THR A 601 -14.49 17.96 -18.66
C THR A 601 -15.20 19.15 -17.98
N LYS A 602 -15.86 18.91 -16.86
CA LYS A 602 -16.52 19.94 -16.05
C LYS A 602 -15.92 19.93 -14.64
N ASP A 603 -15.85 21.12 -14.02
CA ASP A 603 -15.54 21.25 -12.59
C ASP A 603 -16.75 20.87 -11.71
N GLU A 604 -16.59 20.97 -10.40
CA GLU A 604 -17.64 20.65 -9.41
C GLU A 604 -18.89 21.53 -9.57
N GLU A 605 -18.73 22.77 -10.06
CA GLU A 605 -19.84 23.69 -10.37
C GLU A 605 -20.43 23.49 -11.78
N GLY A 606 -19.99 22.46 -12.50
CA GLY A 606 -20.47 22.11 -13.84
C GLY A 606 -19.92 22.97 -14.97
N ARG A 607 -18.93 23.83 -14.71
CA ARG A 607 -18.31 24.72 -15.71
C ARG A 607 -17.30 23.93 -16.57
N PRO A 608 -17.34 24.03 -17.89
CA PRO A 608 -16.44 23.30 -18.77
C PRO A 608 -15.03 23.90 -18.77
N TYR A 609 -14.00 23.06 -18.64
CA TYR A 609 -12.61 23.45 -18.79
C TYR A 609 -11.81 22.46 -19.64
N ILE A 610 -10.60 22.88 -20.10
CA ILE A 610 -9.70 22.02 -20.86
C ILE A 610 -8.84 21.23 -19.86
N GLU A 611 -9.02 19.91 -19.86
CA GLU A 611 -8.20 19.01 -19.04
C GLU A 611 -6.86 18.70 -19.72
N ARG A 612 -6.90 18.33 -21.01
CA ARG A 612 -5.70 17.98 -21.78
C ARG A 612 -5.78 18.51 -23.22
N ARG A 613 -4.66 19.02 -23.70
CA ARG A 613 -4.49 19.35 -25.12
C ARG A 613 -3.84 18.16 -25.83
N LEU A 614 -4.52 17.61 -26.83
CA LEU A 614 -4.02 16.53 -27.69
C LEU A 614 -3.17 17.07 -28.84
N SER A 615 -3.61 18.18 -29.44
CA SER A 615 -2.93 18.80 -30.58
C SER A 615 -3.01 20.30 -30.47
N GLY A 616 -1.96 20.98 -30.90
CA GLY A 616 -1.88 22.44 -30.98
C GLY A 616 -2.15 22.99 -32.37
N PRO A 617 -1.68 24.23 -32.65
CA PRO A 617 -1.84 24.87 -33.95
C PRO A 617 -1.32 24.00 -35.10
N SER A 618 -2.02 24.06 -36.22
CA SER A 618 -1.72 23.28 -37.42
C SER A 618 -1.79 21.76 -37.23
N LEU A 619 -2.56 21.29 -36.22
CA LEU A 619 -2.69 19.88 -35.87
C LEU A 619 -1.34 19.22 -35.49
N SER A 620 -0.49 19.95 -34.77
CA SER A 620 0.83 19.49 -34.36
C SER A 620 0.97 19.45 -32.82
N PRO A 621 1.38 18.30 -32.24
CA PRO A 621 1.50 16.98 -32.87
C PRO A 621 0.12 16.37 -33.16
N SER A 622 0.02 15.50 -34.18
CA SER A 622 -1.21 14.76 -34.49
C SER A 622 -1.31 13.42 -33.75
N LYS A 623 -0.27 13.00 -33.05
CA LYS A 623 -0.21 11.79 -32.22
C LYS A 623 0.65 12.03 -30.99
N GLY A 624 0.38 11.30 -29.90
CA GLY A 624 1.14 11.40 -28.67
C GLY A 624 0.67 10.38 -27.62
N ILE A 625 1.27 10.49 -26.44
CA ILE A 625 0.90 9.70 -25.26
C ILE A 625 0.71 10.67 -24.10
N LEU A 626 -0.40 10.54 -23.40
CA LEU A 626 -0.68 11.20 -22.11
C LEU A 626 -0.58 10.16 -21.02
N THR A 627 -0.05 10.52 -19.86
CA THR A 627 -0.20 9.73 -18.64
C THR A 627 -1.29 10.38 -17.80
N LEU A 628 -2.38 9.65 -17.60
CA LEU A 628 -3.53 10.09 -16.82
C LEU A 628 -3.28 9.84 -15.34
N ASP A 629 -3.60 10.81 -14.49
CA ASP A 629 -3.66 10.60 -13.05
C ASP A 629 -4.93 9.81 -12.66
N VAL A 630 -5.08 9.52 -11.35
CA VAL A 630 -6.20 8.68 -10.87
C VAL A 630 -7.56 9.29 -11.21
N ASN A 631 -7.74 10.59 -10.96
CA ASN A 631 -9.01 11.27 -11.23
C ASN A 631 -9.32 11.33 -12.73
N GLU A 632 -8.29 11.56 -13.56
CA GLU A 632 -8.43 11.54 -15.02
C GLU A 632 -8.80 10.15 -15.54
N ARG A 633 -8.29 9.08 -14.92
CA ARG A 633 -8.65 7.69 -15.25
C ARG A 633 -10.12 7.41 -14.93
N GLU A 634 -10.58 7.79 -13.73
CA GLU A 634 -11.97 7.66 -13.31
C GLU A 634 -12.91 8.40 -14.28
N ARG A 635 -12.58 9.65 -14.63
CA ARG A 635 -13.34 10.45 -15.61
C ARG A 635 -13.33 9.86 -17.02
N LEU A 636 -12.23 9.24 -17.45
CA LEU A 636 -12.16 8.54 -18.72
C LEU A 636 -13.07 7.31 -18.70
N GLU A 637 -13.02 6.53 -17.64
CA GLU A 637 -13.79 5.29 -17.48
C GLU A 637 -15.29 5.57 -17.27
N SER A 638 -15.67 6.65 -16.57
CA SER A 638 -17.07 7.10 -16.42
C SER A 638 -17.64 7.80 -17.66
N GLY A 639 -16.76 8.20 -18.60
CA GLY A 639 -17.18 8.88 -19.83
C GLY A 639 -17.46 10.37 -19.65
N GLU A 640 -16.84 11.00 -18.65
CA GLU A 640 -17.00 12.45 -18.40
C GLU A 640 -16.22 13.31 -19.38
N PHE A 641 -15.23 12.74 -20.10
CA PHE A 641 -14.49 13.47 -21.12
C PHE A 641 -15.27 13.65 -22.40
N TYR A 642 -15.04 14.78 -23.03
CA TYR A 642 -15.43 15.00 -24.41
C TYR A 642 -14.31 15.62 -25.23
N LEU A 643 -14.21 15.19 -26.49
CA LEU A 643 -13.29 15.69 -27.49
C LEU A 643 -13.85 16.96 -28.10
N GLU A 644 -13.06 18.01 -28.23
CA GLU A 644 -13.43 19.24 -28.93
C GLU A 644 -12.33 19.69 -29.89
N VAL A 645 -12.71 20.17 -31.06
CA VAL A 645 -11.80 20.75 -32.06
C VAL A 645 -12.07 22.24 -32.17
N MET A 646 -11.03 23.04 -31.99
CA MET A 646 -11.05 24.49 -32.13
C MET A 646 -10.37 24.90 -33.45
N THR A 647 -11.02 25.77 -34.22
CA THR A 647 -10.52 26.21 -35.53
C THR A 647 -10.52 27.75 -35.62
N ARG A 648 -9.83 28.32 -36.62
CA ARG A 648 -9.79 29.77 -36.85
C ARG A 648 -11.20 30.38 -36.95
N ASN A 649 -12.11 29.72 -37.62
CA ASN A 649 -13.49 30.23 -37.83
C ASN A 649 -14.41 29.90 -36.63
N HIS A 650 -14.00 28.97 -35.76
CA HIS A 650 -14.76 28.54 -34.58
C HIS A 650 -13.79 28.32 -33.39
N PRO A 651 -13.31 29.43 -32.79
CA PRO A 651 -12.28 29.36 -31.72
C PRO A 651 -12.82 28.78 -30.42
N PHE A 652 -14.14 28.77 -30.23
CA PHE A 652 -14.80 28.21 -29.02
C PHE A 652 -15.37 26.80 -29.25
N GLY A 653 -14.97 26.13 -30.34
CA GLY A 653 -15.38 24.77 -30.68
C GLY A 653 -16.12 24.69 -32.03
N ALA A 654 -15.50 23.99 -32.98
CA ALA A 654 -16.10 23.70 -34.31
C ALA A 654 -16.96 22.43 -34.26
N VAL A 655 -16.50 21.41 -33.53
CA VAL A 655 -17.18 20.12 -33.36
C VAL A 655 -16.82 19.51 -32.00
N ARG A 656 -17.78 18.75 -31.44
CA ARG A 656 -17.63 18.08 -30.13
C ARG A 656 -18.12 16.63 -30.22
N ALA A 657 -17.46 15.72 -29.46
CA ALA A 657 -17.94 14.35 -29.28
C ALA A 657 -17.57 13.85 -27.86
N GLN A 658 -18.52 13.22 -27.20
CA GLN A 658 -18.27 12.61 -25.89
C GLN A 658 -17.46 11.32 -26.05
N LEU A 659 -16.52 11.10 -25.15
CA LEU A 659 -15.91 9.79 -24.94
C LEU A 659 -16.91 8.96 -24.14
N LEU A 660 -17.39 7.87 -24.74
CA LEU A 660 -18.33 6.98 -24.05
C LEU A 660 -17.60 6.27 -22.89
N PRO A 661 -18.31 5.88 -21.83
CA PRO A 661 -17.73 5.12 -20.74
C PRO A 661 -16.97 3.89 -21.24
N ILE A 662 -15.74 3.74 -20.77
CA ILE A 662 -14.89 2.59 -21.13
C ILE A 662 -15.21 1.47 -20.15
N ARG A 663 -15.84 0.39 -20.65
CA ARG A 663 -16.07 -0.82 -19.87
C ARG A 663 -14.88 -1.75 -20.07
N ARG A 664 -14.33 -2.25 -18.95
CA ARG A 664 -13.27 -3.27 -18.89
C ARG A 664 -13.77 -4.64 -19.32
#